data_a33efe8b04dddf581692dc069f08c68b
#
_entry.id   a33efe8b04dddf581692dc069f08c68b
#
_cell.length_a   1.000
_cell.length_b   1.000
_cell.length_c   1.000
_cell.angle_alpha   90.00
_cell.angle_beta   90.00
_cell.angle_gamma   90.00
#
_symmetry.space_group_name_H-M   'P 1'
#
loop_
_entity.id
_entity.type
_entity.pdbx_description
1 polymer ?
#
loop_
_entity_poly.entity_id
_entity_poly.type
_entity_poly.pdbx_seq_one_letter_code
_entity_poly.pdbx_strand_id
1 'polypeptide(L)'
;MDAELDWQENSGQLIVLARDNGDPLLDLPWQITRQQLTVSDGRWSWPYAGFPLSGRLGVKVDNWQAGLENALVSGRLSVLTQGQAGKGNAVLNFGPGKLSMDNSQLPLQLTGEAKQADLILYARLPAQLSGSLTDPTLAFEPGALLRSKGRVIDSLDIDEIRWPLAGVKVTQRGVDGRLQAILQAHENELGDFVLHMDGLANDFLPDAGRWQWRYWGKGSFTPMNATWDVAGKGEWHDSTITLTDLSTGFDQLQYGTMTVEKPRLILDKPVVWVRDAQHPSFSGALSLDAGQTLFTGGSVLPPSTLKFSVDGRDPTYFLYKGDLHAGEIGPVRVNGRWDGIRLRGNAWWPKQSLTVFQPLVPPDWKMNLRDGELYAQVAFSAAPEQGFRAGGHGVLKGGSAWMPDNQVNGVDFVLPFRFADGAWHLGTRGPVTLRIAEVINLVTAKNITADLQGRYPWTEEEPLLLTDVSVDVLGGNVLMKQLRMPQHDPALLRLNNLSSSELVSAVNPKQFAMSGAFSGALPLWLNNEKWIVKDGWLANSGPMTLRLDKDTADAVVKDNMTAGSAINWLRYMEISRSSTNINLDNLGLLTMQANITGTSRVDGKSGTVNLNYHHEENIFTLWRSLRFGDNLQAWLEQNARLPGNDCPQGKECEEKQ
;
A
#
# COMPACT_ATOMS: atom_id res chain seq x y z
N MET A 1 -11.52 46.55 -37.39
CA MET A 1 -12.53 47.27 -36.61
C MET A 1 -12.79 48.56 -37.36
N ASP A 2 -14.07 48.94 -37.51
CA ASP A 2 -14.49 50.18 -38.10
C ASP A 2 -15.21 50.99 -37.00
N ALA A 3 -14.88 52.28 -36.87
CA ALA A 3 -15.43 53.14 -35.81
C ALA A 3 -16.29 54.23 -36.44
N GLU A 4 -17.50 54.37 -35.94
CA GLU A 4 -18.47 55.40 -36.33
C GLU A 4 -18.73 56.30 -35.14
N LEU A 5 -18.61 57.59 -35.32
CA LEU A 5 -18.91 58.62 -34.30
C LEU A 5 -20.06 59.48 -34.78
N ASP A 6 -21.22 59.36 -34.12
CA ASP A 6 -22.30 60.29 -34.28
C ASP A 6 -22.20 61.41 -33.28
N TRP A 7 -22.35 62.66 -33.71
CA TRP A 7 -22.18 63.84 -32.90
C TRP A 7 -23.31 64.82 -33.12
N GLN A 8 -24.05 65.12 -32.06
CA GLN A 8 -25.14 66.13 -32.03
C GLN A 8 -24.89 67.09 -30.88
N GLU A 9 -24.49 68.34 -31.16
CA GLU A 9 -24.21 69.38 -30.16
C GLU A 9 -23.52 68.90 -28.84
N ASN A 10 -24.33 68.38 -27.91
CA ASN A 10 -23.87 67.98 -26.57
C ASN A 10 -24.03 66.44 -26.30
N SER A 11 -24.37 65.68 -27.29
CA SER A 11 -24.56 64.25 -27.17
C SER A 11 -24.20 63.52 -28.44
N GLY A 12 -23.98 62.21 -28.36
CA GLY A 12 -23.66 61.38 -29.52
C GLY A 12 -23.55 59.94 -29.14
N GLN A 13 -23.06 59.17 -30.11
CA GLN A 13 -22.82 57.75 -29.94
C GLN A 13 -21.53 57.36 -30.63
N LEU A 14 -20.72 56.59 -29.94
CA LEU A 14 -19.53 55.94 -30.49
C LEU A 14 -19.84 54.49 -30.70
N ILE A 15 -19.79 54.02 -31.96
CA ILE A 15 -20.00 52.61 -32.30
C ILE A 15 -18.71 52.10 -32.91
N VAL A 16 -18.23 50.95 -32.42
CA VAL A 16 -17.15 50.20 -33.01
C VAL A 16 -17.67 48.85 -33.50
N LEU A 17 -17.51 48.60 -34.78
CA LEU A 17 -18.00 47.40 -35.47
C LEU A 17 -16.84 46.45 -35.76
N ALA A 18 -17.13 45.16 -35.68
CA ALA A 18 -16.22 44.12 -36.19
C ALA A 18 -16.19 44.17 -37.70
N ARG A 19 -14.98 44.13 -38.32
CA ARG A 19 -14.82 44.24 -39.76
C ARG A 19 -15.29 43.00 -40.52
N ASP A 20 -15.26 41.85 -39.86
CA ASP A 20 -15.56 40.53 -40.43
C ASP A 20 -17.06 40.24 -40.56
N ASN A 21 -17.89 40.70 -39.64
CA ASN A 21 -19.33 40.40 -39.59
C ASN A 21 -20.22 41.63 -39.33
N GLY A 22 -19.63 42.80 -39.08
CA GLY A 22 -20.38 44.03 -38.80
C GLY A 22 -21.03 44.08 -37.43
N ASP A 23 -20.76 43.11 -36.54
CA ASP A 23 -21.36 43.11 -35.19
C ASP A 23 -20.79 44.26 -34.33
N PRO A 24 -21.60 44.90 -33.47
CA PRO A 24 -21.18 45.98 -32.62
C PRO A 24 -20.28 45.42 -31.47
N LEU A 25 -19.01 45.83 -31.48
CA LEU A 25 -18.06 45.54 -30.41
C LEU A 25 -18.15 46.54 -29.27
N LEU A 26 -18.52 47.74 -29.57
CA LEU A 26 -18.68 48.85 -28.64
C LEU A 26 -19.82 49.74 -29.10
N ASP A 27 -20.68 50.13 -28.21
CA ASP A 27 -21.78 51.05 -28.41
C ASP A 27 -21.91 51.94 -27.16
N LEU A 28 -21.36 53.17 -27.27
CA LEU A 28 -21.24 54.10 -26.17
C LEU A 28 -22.06 55.38 -26.47
N PRO A 29 -23.30 55.48 -25.97
CA PRO A 29 -24.04 56.76 -25.97
C PRO A 29 -23.38 57.68 -24.96
N TRP A 30 -22.97 58.83 -25.40
CA TRP A 30 -22.31 59.84 -24.58
C TRP A 30 -23.09 61.17 -24.57
N GLN A 31 -22.90 61.89 -23.47
CA GLN A 31 -23.48 63.22 -23.28
C GLN A 31 -22.44 64.12 -22.59
N ILE A 32 -22.32 65.34 -23.09
CA ILE A 32 -21.39 66.33 -22.56
C ILE A 32 -22.20 67.53 -22.03
N THR A 33 -21.85 68.01 -20.87
CA THR A 33 -22.26 69.30 -20.29
C THR A 33 -21.02 70.12 -20.00
N ARG A 34 -21.20 71.40 -19.56
CA ARG A 34 -20.05 72.22 -19.19
C ARG A 34 -19.17 71.69 -18.09
N GLN A 35 -19.67 70.78 -17.25
CA GLN A 35 -18.93 70.25 -16.13
C GLN A 35 -18.71 68.74 -16.20
N GLN A 36 -19.44 68.04 -17.04
CA GLN A 36 -19.54 66.59 -16.97
C GLN A 36 -19.60 65.95 -18.38
N LEU A 37 -18.81 64.88 -18.56
CA LEU A 37 -18.94 63.94 -19.63
C LEU A 37 -19.53 62.64 -19.06
N THR A 38 -20.57 62.11 -19.67
CA THR A 38 -21.22 60.84 -19.23
C THR A 38 -21.45 59.86 -20.36
N VAL A 39 -21.19 58.59 -20.07
CA VAL A 39 -21.67 57.42 -20.82
C VAL A 39 -22.59 56.65 -19.87
N SER A 40 -23.89 56.70 -20.07
CA SER A 40 -24.88 56.25 -19.09
C SER A 40 -25.32 54.78 -19.28
N ASP A 41 -25.28 54.23 -20.47
CA ASP A 41 -25.68 52.86 -20.79
C ASP A 41 -24.89 52.28 -21.99
N GLY A 42 -23.55 52.42 -21.95
CA GLY A 42 -22.66 51.83 -22.94
C GLY A 42 -22.75 50.30 -22.92
N ARG A 43 -22.70 49.74 -24.14
CA ARG A 43 -22.63 48.31 -24.30
C ARG A 43 -21.31 47.92 -24.97
N TRP A 44 -20.78 46.78 -24.58
CA TRP A 44 -19.58 46.23 -25.18
C TRP A 44 -19.67 44.72 -25.37
N SER A 45 -19.01 44.19 -26.38
CA SER A 45 -18.91 42.78 -26.70
C SER A 45 -17.55 42.46 -27.26
N TRP A 46 -16.94 41.36 -26.79
CA TRP A 46 -15.65 40.86 -27.27
C TRP A 46 -15.72 39.37 -27.56
N PRO A 47 -16.07 39.00 -28.81
CA PRO A 47 -16.28 37.56 -29.15
C PRO A 47 -14.97 36.82 -29.39
N TYR A 48 -13.80 37.50 -29.46
CA TYR A 48 -12.52 36.92 -29.82
C TYR A 48 -11.73 36.32 -28.65
N ALA A 49 -12.24 36.42 -27.42
CA ALA A 49 -11.66 35.71 -26.29
C ALA A 49 -12.04 34.22 -26.36
N GLY A 50 -11.29 33.34 -25.70
CA GLY A 50 -11.63 31.92 -25.60
C GLY A 50 -13.04 31.68 -25.05
N PHE A 51 -13.58 32.67 -24.30
CA PHE A 51 -14.98 32.81 -23.92
C PHE A 51 -15.51 34.15 -24.43
N PRO A 52 -16.69 34.21 -25.08
CA PRO A 52 -17.26 35.46 -25.51
C PRO A 52 -17.58 36.31 -24.26
N LEU A 53 -17.04 37.55 -24.28
CA LEU A 53 -17.25 38.52 -23.21
C LEU A 53 -18.24 39.57 -23.69
N SER A 54 -19.13 40.01 -22.82
CA SER A 54 -20.05 41.12 -23.08
C SER A 54 -20.39 41.86 -21.79
N GLY A 55 -20.95 43.03 -21.89
CA GLY A 55 -21.33 43.75 -20.72
C GLY A 55 -21.82 45.17 -20.97
N ARG A 56 -21.87 45.93 -19.88
CA ARG A 56 -22.24 47.34 -19.90
C ARG A 56 -21.16 48.19 -19.28
N LEU A 57 -21.01 49.40 -19.77
CA LEU A 57 -20.08 50.40 -19.31
C LEU A 57 -20.82 51.72 -19.04
N GLY A 58 -20.79 52.18 -17.79
CA GLY A 58 -21.19 53.53 -17.42
C GLY A 58 -19.95 54.29 -16.96
N VAL A 59 -19.71 55.46 -17.50
CA VAL A 59 -18.58 56.33 -17.11
C VAL A 59 -19.07 57.75 -16.89
N LYS A 60 -18.55 58.36 -15.88
CA LYS A 60 -18.79 59.76 -15.56
C LYS A 60 -17.47 60.45 -15.32
N VAL A 61 -17.23 61.53 -16.02
CA VAL A 61 -16.03 62.35 -15.87
C VAL A 61 -16.48 63.74 -15.46
N ASP A 62 -16.25 64.11 -14.22
CA ASP A 62 -16.51 65.44 -13.66
C ASP A 62 -15.31 66.35 -13.92
N ASN A 63 -15.57 67.64 -14.11
CA ASN A 63 -14.55 68.67 -14.34
C ASN A 63 -13.63 68.43 -15.57
N TRP A 64 -14.15 67.79 -16.60
CA TRP A 64 -13.37 67.39 -17.78
C TRP A 64 -12.67 68.58 -18.48
N GLN A 65 -13.19 69.79 -18.39
CA GLN A 65 -12.59 71.01 -18.94
C GLN A 65 -11.31 71.46 -18.20
N ALA A 66 -11.11 70.98 -16.95
CA ALA A 66 -9.91 71.31 -16.17
C ALA A 66 -8.70 70.47 -16.56
N GLY A 67 -8.82 69.66 -17.61
CA GLY A 67 -7.80 68.72 -18.09
C GLY A 67 -7.83 67.38 -17.33
N LEU A 68 -7.22 66.38 -17.92
CA LEU A 68 -7.18 65.01 -17.40
C LEU A 68 -6.63 64.92 -15.98
N GLU A 69 -5.68 65.80 -15.61
CA GLU A 69 -5.06 65.79 -14.27
C GLU A 69 -6.00 66.23 -13.16
N ASN A 70 -7.05 66.98 -13.47
CA ASN A 70 -8.01 67.53 -12.51
C ASN A 70 -9.40 66.94 -12.66
N ALA A 71 -9.66 66.20 -13.69
CA ALA A 71 -10.91 65.50 -13.93
C ALA A 71 -11.09 64.36 -12.91
N LEU A 72 -12.31 64.17 -12.42
CA LEU A 72 -12.67 63.03 -11.56
C LEU A 72 -13.44 62.00 -12.38
N VAL A 73 -12.87 60.80 -12.47
CA VAL A 73 -13.45 59.70 -13.21
C VAL A 73 -14.15 58.75 -12.21
N SER A 74 -15.37 58.37 -12.53
CA SER A 74 -16.09 57.33 -11.83
C SER A 74 -16.92 56.52 -12.80
N GLY A 75 -17.26 55.30 -12.41
CA GLY A 75 -18.10 54.47 -13.25
C GLY A 75 -18.29 53.04 -12.79
N ARG A 76 -18.89 52.29 -13.69
CA ARG A 76 -19.19 50.89 -13.47
C ARG A 76 -19.02 50.13 -14.80
N LEU A 77 -18.24 49.10 -14.76
CA LEU A 77 -18.06 48.10 -15.84
C LEU A 77 -18.63 46.78 -15.40
N SER A 78 -19.60 46.25 -16.16
CA SER A 78 -20.04 44.86 -15.98
C SER A 78 -19.47 43.96 -17.07
N VAL A 79 -19.12 42.75 -16.69
CA VAL A 79 -18.58 41.70 -17.56
C VAL A 79 -19.45 40.47 -17.39
N LEU A 80 -19.91 39.91 -18.49
CA LEU A 80 -20.65 38.65 -18.56
C LEU A 80 -19.96 37.73 -19.54
N THR A 81 -19.87 36.47 -19.18
CA THR A 81 -19.48 35.42 -20.11
C THR A 81 -20.38 34.20 -19.93
N GLN A 82 -20.73 33.58 -21.04
CA GLN A 82 -21.51 32.36 -21.04
C GLN A 82 -21.08 31.50 -22.24
N GLY A 83 -20.54 30.34 -21.97
CA GLY A 83 -20.09 29.39 -22.98
C GLY A 83 -20.29 27.94 -22.51
N GLN A 84 -19.98 26.98 -23.37
CA GLN A 84 -20.08 25.55 -23.04
C GLN A 84 -19.15 25.15 -21.89
N ALA A 85 -18.01 25.80 -21.74
CA ALA A 85 -17.01 25.48 -20.73
C ALA A 85 -17.22 26.23 -19.39
N GLY A 86 -18.11 27.22 -19.33
CA GLY A 86 -18.38 27.94 -18.09
C GLY A 86 -19.19 29.23 -18.28
N LYS A 87 -19.55 29.83 -17.17
CA LYS A 87 -20.24 31.11 -17.09
C LYS A 87 -19.62 31.99 -16.00
N GLY A 88 -19.68 33.29 -16.18
CA GLY A 88 -19.18 34.22 -15.18
C GLY A 88 -19.82 35.58 -15.30
N ASN A 89 -19.86 36.30 -14.18
CA ASN A 89 -20.20 37.68 -14.12
C ASN A 89 -19.25 38.43 -13.19
N ALA A 90 -18.94 39.65 -13.56
CA ALA A 90 -18.13 40.51 -12.71
C ALA A 90 -18.60 41.96 -12.89
N VAL A 91 -18.45 42.72 -11.81
CA VAL A 91 -18.74 44.17 -11.79
C VAL A 91 -17.56 44.86 -11.19
N LEU A 92 -16.97 45.77 -11.93
CA LEU A 92 -15.96 46.71 -11.46
C LEU A 92 -16.59 48.08 -11.27
N ASN A 93 -16.68 48.55 -10.05
CA ASN A 93 -16.96 49.94 -9.74
C ASN A 93 -15.64 50.67 -9.55
N PHE A 94 -15.53 51.87 -10.11
CA PHE A 94 -14.33 52.68 -10.00
C PHE A 94 -14.65 54.12 -9.72
N GLY A 95 -13.80 54.75 -8.96
CA GLY A 95 -13.90 56.17 -8.59
C GLY A 95 -14.98 56.52 -7.55
N PRO A 96 -15.19 57.83 -7.32
CA PRO A 96 -14.53 58.95 -7.99
C PRO A 96 -13.04 59.06 -7.66
N GLY A 97 -12.24 59.30 -8.70
CA GLY A 97 -10.80 59.41 -8.55
C GLY A 97 -10.15 60.03 -9.78
N LYS A 98 -8.84 60.28 -9.69
CA LYS A 98 -8.06 60.87 -10.75
C LYS A 98 -7.35 59.82 -11.59
N LEU A 99 -7.35 59.98 -12.89
CA LEU A 99 -6.51 59.25 -13.81
C LEU A 99 -5.57 60.26 -14.48
N SER A 100 -4.27 60.15 -14.23
CA SER A 100 -3.24 61.04 -14.74
C SER A 100 -2.09 60.29 -15.31
N MET A 101 -1.41 60.88 -16.30
CA MET A 101 -0.18 60.31 -16.86
C MET A 101 0.96 60.31 -15.82
N ASP A 102 0.89 61.14 -14.79
CA ASP A 102 1.93 61.28 -13.77
C ASP A 102 1.53 60.64 -12.43
N ASN A 103 0.32 60.90 -11.94
CA ASN A 103 -0.12 60.45 -10.63
C ASN A 103 -1.62 60.18 -10.59
N SER A 104 -2.01 58.98 -10.89
CA SER A 104 -3.39 58.49 -10.75
C SER A 104 -3.72 58.14 -9.28
N GLN A 105 -4.97 58.34 -8.89
CA GLN A 105 -5.54 57.91 -7.61
C GLN A 105 -7.00 57.50 -7.85
N LEU A 106 -7.26 56.25 -8.09
CA LEU A 106 -8.58 55.72 -8.41
C LEU A 106 -8.93 54.54 -7.54
N PRO A 107 -9.94 54.67 -6.66
CA PRO A 107 -10.46 53.52 -5.92
C PRO A 107 -11.20 52.58 -6.87
N LEU A 108 -10.98 51.28 -6.70
CA LEU A 108 -11.58 50.20 -7.47
C LEU A 108 -12.26 49.20 -6.56
N GLN A 109 -13.38 48.65 -6.98
CA GLN A 109 -14.03 47.54 -6.32
C GLN A 109 -14.53 46.52 -7.33
N LEU A 110 -13.84 45.42 -7.46
CA LEU A 110 -14.26 44.29 -8.26
C LEU A 110 -15.05 43.32 -7.40
N THR A 111 -16.22 42.94 -7.88
CA THR A 111 -17.02 41.82 -7.35
C THR A 111 -17.40 40.93 -8.49
N GLY A 112 -17.31 39.58 -8.31
CA GLY A 112 -17.66 38.69 -9.37
C GLY A 112 -17.80 37.23 -8.91
N GLU A 113 -18.41 36.47 -9.78
CA GLU A 113 -18.55 35.03 -9.67
C GLU A 113 -18.27 34.39 -11.03
N ALA A 114 -17.49 33.33 -11.01
CA ALA A 114 -17.28 32.50 -12.18
C ALA A 114 -17.53 31.04 -11.84
N LYS A 115 -18.18 30.31 -12.75
CA LYS A 115 -18.43 28.88 -12.61
C LYS A 115 -17.88 28.16 -13.84
N GLN A 116 -17.04 27.13 -13.58
CA GLN A 116 -16.52 26.23 -14.60
C GLN A 116 -16.70 24.79 -14.11
N ALA A 117 -17.48 24.00 -14.82
CA ALA A 117 -17.95 22.70 -14.32
C ALA A 117 -18.59 22.84 -12.93
N ASP A 118 -18.11 22.13 -11.95
CA ASP A 118 -18.58 22.20 -10.56
C ASP A 118 -17.80 23.19 -9.68
N LEU A 119 -16.73 23.79 -10.21
CA LEU A 119 -15.92 24.76 -9.48
C LEU A 119 -16.52 26.16 -9.61
N ILE A 120 -16.64 26.85 -8.47
CA ILE A 120 -17.17 28.22 -8.40
C ILE A 120 -16.09 29.12 -7.76
N LEU A 121 -15.76 30.20 -8.43
CA LEU A 121 -14.85 31.24 -7.94
C LEU A 121 -15.66 32.50 -7.60
N TYR A 122 -15.43 33.06 -6.41
CA TYR A 122 -15.96 34.34 -5.97
C TYR A 122 -14.84 35.34 -5.76
N ALA A 123 -15.03 36.55 -6.25
CA ALA A 123 -14.10 37.66 -6.08
C ALA A 123 -14.76 38.84 -5.37
N ARG A 124 -14.10 39.35 -4.36
CA ARG A 124 -14.37 40.68 -3.77
C ARG A 124 -13.05 41.38 -3.54
N LEU A 125 -12.72 42.30 -4.44
CA LEU A 125 -11.39 42.89 -4.52
C LEU A 125 -11.49 44.43 -4.47
N PRO A 126 -11.63 45.05 -3.26
CA PRO A 126 -11.39 46.46 -3.10
C PRO A 126 -9.91 46.75 -3.30
N ALA A 127 -9.60 47.76 -4.09
CA ALA A 127 -8.23 48.13 -4.42
C ALA A 127 -8.11 49.64 -4.72
N GLN A 128 -6.88 50.13 -4.65
CA GLN A 128 -6.52 51.48 -5.04
C GLN A 128 -5.54 51.41 -6.22
N LEU A 129 -5.91 52.01 -7.35
CA LEU A 129 -5.00 52.26 -8.45
C LEU A 129 -4.26 53.58 -8.18
N SER A 130 -2.95 53.54 -8.25
CA SER A 130 -2.06 54.70 -8.05
C SER A 130 -0.91 54.71 -9.03
N GLY A 131 -0.19 55.82 -9.11
CA GLY A 131 0.96 55.98 -10.00
C GLY A 131 0.61 56.47 -11.37
N SER A 132 1.59 56.48 -12.30
CA SER A 132 1.41 56.85 -13.69
C SER A 132 0.52 55.84 -14.43
N LEU A 133 -0.26 56.29 -15.39
CA LEU A 133 -1.01 55.37 -16.27
C LEU A 133 -0.07 54.49 -17.12
N THR A 134 1.19 54.89 -17.31
CA THR A 134 2.22 54.09 -18.01
C THR A 134 2.93 53.10 -17.08
N ASP A 135 2.88 53.29 -15.74
CA ASP A 135 3.41 52.43 -14.72
C ASP A 135 2.48 52.41 -13.50
N PRO A 136 1.29 51.79 -13.61
CA PRO A 136 0.31 51.79 -12.57
C PRO A 136 0.64 50.77 -11.46
N THR A 137 0.29 51.12 -10.23
CA THR A 137 0.33 50.22 -9.09
C THR A 137 -1.10 49.97 -8.62
N LEU A 138 -1.50 48.71 -8.58
CA LEU A 138 -2.78 48.28 -7.99
C LEU A 138 -2.50 47.72 -6.59
N ALA A 139 -3.00 48.41 -5.56
CA ALA A 139 -2.86 47.95 -4.17
C ALA A 139 -4.21 47.44 -3.66
N PHE A 140 -4.27 46.16 -3.22
CA PHE A 140 -5.48 45.60 -2.63
C PHE A 140 -5.70 46.11 -1.20
N GLU A 141 -6.92 46.53 -0.91
CA GLU A 141 -7.31 47.06 0.38
C GLU A 141 -7.79 45.97 1.35
N PRO A 142 -7.96 46.30 2.66
CA PRO A 142 -8.58 45.39 3.63
C PRO A 142 -9.93 44.87 3.15
N GLY A 143 -10.11 43.54 3.25
CA GLY A 143 -11.30 42.85 2.76
C GLY A 143 -11.19 42.30 1.34
N ALA A 144 -10.06 42.52 0.65
CA ALA A 144 -9.78 41.87 -0.64
C ALA A 144 -9.62 40.35 -0.46
N LEU A 145 -10.48 39.59 -1.10
CA LEU A 145 -10.57 38.14 -0.95
C LEU A 145 -11.03 37.49 -2.25
N LEU A 146 -10.31 36.46 -2.66
CA LEU A 146 -10.78 35.43 -3.60
C LEU A 146 -11.21 34.20 -2.79
N ARG A 147 -12.27 33.55 -3.24
CA ARG A 147 -12.78 32.30 -2.66
C ARG A 147 -13.17 31.34 -3.77
N SER A 148 -12.90 30.08 -3.57
CA SER A 148 -13.38 29.03 -4.48
C SER A 148 -13.97 27.87 -3.70
N LYS A 149 -14.94 27.19 -4.28
CA LYS A 149 -15.52 25.95 -3.77
C LYS A 149 -16.01 25.08 -4.91
N GLY A 150 -16.17 23.78 -4.64
CA GLY A 150 -16.76 22.82 -5.54
C GLY A 150 -15.83 21.65 -5.84
N ARG A 151 -16.26 20.80 -6.75
CA ARG A 151 -15.55 19.56 -7.11
C ARG A 151 -14.51 19.86 -8.18
N VAL A 152 -13.27 19.38 -7.94
CA VAL A 152 -12.16 19.50 -8.90
C VAL A 152 -12.01 18.22 -9.70
N ILE A 153 -12.09 17.07 -9.03
CA ILE A 153 -12.10 15.72 -9.60
C ILE A 153 -13.12 14.90 -8.81
N ASP A 154 -13.51 13.74 -9.31
CA ASP A 154 -14.56 12.92 -8.69
C ASP A 154 -14.31 12.53 -7.23
N SER A 155 -13.05 12.45 -6.80
CA SER A 155 -12.68 12.11 -5.43
C SER A 155 -12.41 13.32 -4.52
N LEU A 156 -12.24 14.54 -5.07
CA LEU A 156 -11.80 15.73 -4.32
C LEU A 156 -12.85 16.85 -4.38
N ASP A 157 -13.52 17.04 -3.25
CA ASP A 157 -14.43 18.17 -3.03
C ASP A 157 -13.72 19.28 -2.25
N ILE A 158 -13.69 20.48 -2.79
CA ILE A 158 -13.19 21.67 -2.13
C ILE A 158 -14.36 22.33 -1.40
N ASP A 159 -14.33 22.32 -0.08
CA ASP A 159 -15.29 23.02 0.75
C ASP A 159 -15.08 24.53 0.63
N GLU A 160 -13.83 24.96 0.74
CA GLU A 160 -13.45 26.35 0.56
C GLU A 160 -11.93 26.51 0.33
N ILE A 161 -11.55 27.31 -0.68
CA ILE A 161 -10.24 27.93 -0.75
C ILE A 161 -10.40 29.43 -0.57
N ARG A 162 -9.55 30.02 0.27
CA ARG A 162 -9.47 31.47 0.49
C ARG A 162 -8.09 31.99 0.12
N TRP A 163 -8.06 33.07 -0.64
CA TRP A 163 -6.87 33.84 -0.92
C TRP A 163 -7.06 35.27 -0.43
N PRO A 164 -6.70 35.59 0.83
CA PRO A 164 -6.69 36.98 1.31
C PRO A 164 -5.61 37.78 0.57
N LEU A 165 -5.99 38.88 -0.01
CA LEU A 165 -5.10 39.73 -0.81
C LEU A 165 -4.84 41.11 -0.20
N ALA A 166 -5.35 41.38 1.00
CA ALA A 166 -5.16 42.67 1.67
C ALA A 166 -3.67 43.04 1.79
N GLY A 167 -3.30 44.22 1.29
CA GLY A 167 -1.91 44.69 1.31
C GLY A 167 -1.01 44.16 0.16
N VAL A 168 -1.53 43.29 -0.69
CA VAL A 168 -0.83 42.86 -1.91
C VAL A 168 -0.87 43.97 -2.95
N LYS A 169 0.25 44.20 -3.60
CA LYS A 169 0.42 45.15 -4.72
C LYS A 169 0.74 44.44 -5.98
N VAL A 170 0.18 44.90 -7.09
CA VAL A 170 0.47 44.41 -8.45
C VAL A 170 1.01 45.60 -9.25
N THR A 171 2.17 45.40 -9.86
CA THR A 171 2.84 46.34 -10.72
C THR A 171 3.18 45.68 -12.07
N GLN A 172 3.72 46.41 -13.02
CA GLN A 172 4.23 45.83 -14.26
C GLN A 172 5.41 44.86 -14.02
N ARG A 173 6.15 45.02 -12.91
CA ARG A 173 7.28 44.18 -12.55
C ARG A 173 6.85 42.87 -11.90
N GLY A 174 5.66 42.83 -11.28
CA GLY A 174 5.15 41.64 -10.63
C GLY A 174 4.27 41.94 -9.43
N VAL A 175 4.17 40.95 -8.57
CA VAL A 175 3.36 40.96 -7.36
C VAL A 175 4.24 41.14 -6.14
N ASP A 176 3.88 42.10 -5.29
CA ASP A 176 4.54 42.36 -4.01
C ASP A 176 3.56 42.18 -2.84
N GLY A 177 4.08 41.67 -1.73
CA GLY A 177 3.31 41.55 -0.51
C GLY A 177 3.12 40.10 -0.04
N ARG A 178 2.24 39.94 0.93
CA ARG A 178 1.97 38.67 1.59
C ARG A 178 0.94 37.89 0.80
N LEU A 179 1.35 36.80 0.17
CA LEU A 179 0.46 35.85 -0.53
C LEU A 179 0.09 34.72 0.40
N GLN A 180 -1.21 34.51 0.59
CA GLN A 180 -1.75 33.48 1.48
C GLN A 180 -2.79 32.64 0.75
N ALA A 181 -2.87 31.35 1.10
CA ALA A 181 -3.95 30.47 0.72
C ALA A 181 -4.35 29.59 1.90
N ILE A 182 -5.63 29.37 2.08
CA ILE A 182 -6.21 28.45 3.06
C ILE A 182 -7.15 27.54 2.31
N LEU A 183 -6.83 26.25 2.29
CA LEU A 183 -7.62 25.20 1.63
C LEU A 183 -8.29 24.34 2.70
N GLN A 184 -9.60 24.20 2.62
CA GLN A 184 -10.39 23.19 3.32
C GLN A 184 -11.01 22.29 2.26
N ALA A 185 -10.77 21.01 2.36
CA ALA A 185 -11.21 20.05 1.36
C ALA A 185 -11.47 18.68 1.97
N HIS A 186 -12.27 17.91 1.27
CA HIS A 186 -12.55 16.52 1.54
C HIS A 186 -12.14 15.67 0.34
N GLU A 187 -11.40 14.59 0.59
CA GLU A 187 -11.07 13.58 -0.40
C GLU A 187 -11.46 12.21 0.13
N ASN A 188 -11.97 11.34 -0.74
CA ASN A 188 -12.58 10.06 -0.34
C ASN A 188 -11.65 9.17 0.50
N GLU A 189 -10.36 9.16 0.20
CA GLU A 189 -9.35 8.38 0.92
C GLU A 189 -8.65 9.21 2.00
N LEU A 190 -8.30 10.45 1.69
CA LEU A 190 -7.57 11.34 2.60
C LEU A 190 -8.48 11.97 3.68
N GLY A 191 -9.81 11.83 3.55
CA GLY A 191 -10.76 12.43 4.49
C GLY A 191 -10.75 13.96 4.45
N ASP A 192 -11.14 14.57 5.57
CA ASP A 192 -11.15 16.03 5.73
C ASP A 192 -9.74 16.55 6.03
N PHE A 193 -9.32 17.59 5.33
CA PHE A 193 -8.03 18.21 5.59
C PHE A 193 -8.04 19.72 5.41
N VAL A 194 -7.09 20.37 6.08
CA VAL A 194 -6.84 21.80 6.01
C VAL A 194 -5.38 22.04 5.68
N LEU A 195 -5.12 22.80 4.61
CA LEU A 195 -3.79 23.22 4.19
C LEU A 195 -3.70 24.74 4.23
N HIS A 196 -2.59 25.26 4.72
CA HIS A 196 -2.25 26.67 4.74
C HIS A 196 -0.99 26.91 3.92
N MET A 197 -0.96 28.00 3.19
CA MET A 197 0.21 28.53 2.55
C MET A 197 0.33 30.03 2.89
N ASP A 198 1.52 30.48 3.22
CA ASP A 198 1.81 31.85 3.61
C ASP A 198 3.21 32.22 3.17
N GLY A 199 3.36 33.34 2.48
CA GLY A 199 4.66 33.75 1.99
C GLY A 199 4.74 35.22 1.58
N LEU A 200 5.95 35.70 1.40
CA LEU A 200 6.25 37.07 0.98
C LEU A 200 6.78 37.08 -0.47
N ALA A 201 6.09 37.82 -1.32
CA ALA A 201 6.46 38.05 -2.71
C ALA A 201 7.14 39.42 -2.88
N ASN A 202 8.15 39.47 -3.74
CA ASN A 202 8.85 40.69 -4.13
C ASN A 202 9.05 40.66 -5.66
N ASP A 203 8.42 41.59 -6.37
CA ASP A 203 8.37 41.67 -7.84
C ASP A 203 8.11 40.28 -8.50
N PHE A 204 7.25 39.48 -7.87
CA PHE A 204 7.11 38.07 -8.23
C PHE A 204 6.24 37.90 -9.47
N LEU A 205 6.81 37.19 -10.45
CA LEU A 205 6.17 36.59 -11.61
C LEU A 205 6.65 35.13 -11.72
N PRO A 206 5.97 34.27 -12.49
CA PRO A 206 6.38 32.87 -12.64
C PRO A 206 7.81 32.65 -13.15
N ASP A 207 8.40 33.64 -13.86
CA ASP A 207 9.75 33.55 -14.43
C ASP A 207 10.67 34.71 -13.98
N ALA A 208 10.24 35.51 -12.98
CA ALA A 208 11.01 36.60 -12.45
C ALA A 208 10.64 36.91 -11.01
N GLY A 209 11.54 37.58 -10.29
CA GLY A 209 11.32 38.00 -8.91
C GLY A 209 11.42 36.85 -7.91
N ARG A 210 10.87 37.07 -6.73
CA ARG A 210 11.05 36.15 -5.62
C ARG A 210 9.78 35.99 -4.79
N TRP A 211 9.48 34.73 -4.44
CA TRP A 211 8.43 34.39 -3.48
C TRP A 211 8.97 33.37 -2.48
N GLN A 212 9.07 33.78 -1.21
CA GLN A 212 9.41 32.88 -0.10
C GLN A 212 8.13 32.48 0.61
N TRP A 213 7.96 31.18 0.84
CA TRP A 213 6.71 30.65 1.40
C TRP A 213 6.96 29.53 2.39
N ARG A 214 6.00 29.35 3.25
CA ARG A 214 5.84 28.21 4.14
C ARG A 214 4.45 27.64 3.96
N TYR A 215 4.32 26.35 4.18
CA TYR A 215 3.05 25.67 4.18
C TYR A 215 2.96 24.73 5.36
N TRP A 216 1.75 24.46 5.81
CA TRP A 216 1.43 23.50 6.85
C TRP A 216 -0.01 23.05 6.72
N GLY A 217 -0.28 21.83 7.25
CA GLY A 217 -1.61 21.29 7.23
C GLY A 217 -1.70 19.99 7.99
N LYS A 218 -2.91 19.54 8.13
CA LYS A 218 -3.25 18.26 8.75
C LYS A 218 -4.53 17.72 8.19
N GLY A 219 -4.69 16.41 8.27
CA GLY A 219 -5.90 15.72 7.85
C GLY A 219 -6.01 14.34 8.46
N SER A 220 -7.06 13.63 8.09
CA SER A 220 -7.29 12.25 8.46
C SER A 220 -7.23 11.37 7.23
N PHE A 221 -6.70 10.16 7.38
CA PHE A 221 -6.71 9.13 6.34
C PHE A 221 -7.72 8.06 6.75
N THR A 222 -8.92 8.17 6.20
CA THR A 222 -10.09 7.38 6.61
C THR A 222 -9.87 5.86 6.50
N PRO A 223 -9.27 5.30 5.42
CA PRO A 223 -9.11 3.86 5.28
C PRO A 223 -8.28 3.20 6.39
N MET A 224 -7.37 3.96 7.02
CA MET A 224 -6.48 3.45 8.07
C MET A 224 -6.71 4.10 9.43
N ASN A 225 -7.75 4.90 9.58
CA ASN A 225 -8.04 5.67 10.79
C ASN A 225 -6.80 6.41 11.35
N ALA A 226 -6.00 6.97 10.45
CA ALA A 226 -4.75 7.64 10.77
C ALA A 226 -4.87 9.15 10.58
N THR A 227 -4.10 9.92 11.35
CA THR A 227 -3.95 11.36 11.15
C THR A 227 -2.61 11.64 10.48
N TRP A 228 -2.59 12.59 9.57
CA TRP A 228 -1.39 13.03 8.89
C TRP A 228 -1.19 14.54 9.05
N ASP A 229 0.05 14.94 8.97
CA ASP A 229 0.44 16.35 8.93
C ASP A 229 1.46 16.61 7.82
N VAL A 230 1.56 17.87 7.43
CA VAL A 230 2.58 18.35 6.50
C VAL A 230 3.02 19.74 6.93
N ALA A 231 4.32 20.00 6.87
CA ALA A 231 4.88 21.32 7.04
C ALA A 231 6.13 21.48 6.20
N GLY A 232 6.40 22.67 5.74
CA GLY A 232 7.61 22.95 4.98
C GLY A 232 7.77 24.42 4.62
N LYS A 233 8.91 24.70 3.99
CA LYS A 233 9.29 26.02 3.51
C LYS A 233 9.93 25.90 2.13
N GLY A 234 9.77 26.93 1.35
CA GLY A 234 10.41 27.00 0.05
C GLY A 234 10.55 28.42 -0.47
N GLU A 235 11.16 28.49 -1.60
CA GLU A 235 11.42 29.73 -2.31
C GLU A 235 11.24 29.50 -3.80
N TRP A 236 10.62 30.44 -4.46
CA TRP A 236 10.57 30.54 -5.89
C TRP A 236 11.32 31.82 -6.29
N HIS A 237 12.45 31.66 -6.93
CA HIS A 237 13.30 32.73 -7.38
C HIS A 237 13.57 32.59 -8.86
N ASP A 238 13.07 33.52 -9.66
CA ASP A 238 13.10 33.49 -11.12
C ASP A 238 12.56 32.14 -11.65
N SER A 239 13.33 31.40 -12.41
CA SER A 239 12.96 30.09 -12.95
C SER A 239 13.20 28.92 -11.98
N THR A 240 13.68 29.19 -10.76
CA THR A 240 14.10 28.14 -9.82
C THR A 240 13.13 28.04 -8.65
N ILE A 241 12.62 26.84 -8.38
CA ILE A 241 11.84 26.52 -7.20
C ILE A 241 12.70 25.67 -6.28
N THR A 242 12.86 26.09 -5.04
CA THR A 242 13.63 25.38 -4.01
C THR A 242 12.74 25.08 -2.82
N LEU A 243 12.57 23.80 -2.51
CA LEU A 243 11.98 23.35 -1.26
C LEU A 243 13.11 23.21 -0.23
N THR A 244 13.12 24.07 0.77
CA THR A 244 14.20 24.13 1.78
C THR A 244 13.92 23.34 3.03
N ASP A 245 12.65 23.03 3.29
CA ASP A 245 12.20 22.24 4.43
C ASP A 245 10.92 21.49 4.06
N LEU A 246 10.84 20.23 4.47
CA LEU A 246 9.68 19.36 4.32
C LEU A 246 9.65 18.36 5.47
N SER A 247 8.52 18.28 6.13
CA SER A 247 8.18 17.19 7.04
C SER A 247 6.72 16.81 6.80
N THR A 248 6.47 15.57 6.48
CA THR A 248 5.10 15.03 6.33
C THR A 248 5.06 13.59 6.80
N GLY A 249 3.98 13.18 7.41
CA GLY A 249 3.84 11.80 7.86
C GLY A 249 2.57 11.57 8.64
N PHE A 250 2.50 10.39 9.24
CA PHE A 250 1.39 9.93 10.06
C PHE A 250 1.84 9.76 11.50
N ASP A 251 0.91 9.91 12.45
CA ASP A 251 1.17 9.55 13.86
C ASP A 251 1.33 8.04 14.00
N GLN A 252 0.50 7.29 13.32
CA GLN A 252 0.50 5.85 13.26
C GLN A 252 -0.19 5.41 11.98
N LEU A 253 0.34 4.40 11.31
CA LEU A 253 -0.25 3.84 10.11
C LEU A 253 -0.55 2.36 10.32
N GLN A 254 -1.82 1.99 10.26
CA GLN A 254 -2.25 0.60 10.38
C GLN A 254 -2.68 0.07 9.02
N TYR A 255 -2.01 -0.99 8.55
CA TYR A 255 -2.33 -1.64 7.28
C TYR A 255 -2.38 -3.16 7.46
N GLY A 256 -3.59 -3.72 7.35
CA GLY A 256 -3.80 -5.14 7.56
C GLY A 256 -3.31 -5.60 8.94
N THR A 257 -2.32 -6.48 8.95
CA THR A 257 -1.74 -7.07 10.16
C THR A 257 -0.52 -6.33 10.71
N MET A 258 -0.19 -5.17 10.14
CA MET A 258 0.97 -4.40 10.59
C MET A 258 0.58 -2.99 11.02
N THR A 259 1.33 -2.48 12.00
CA THR A 259 1.23 -1.11 12.51
C THR A 259 2.60 -0.46 12.44
N VAL A 260 2.72 0.63 11.69
CA VAL A 260 3.93 1.43 11.53
C VAL A 260 3.84 2.65 12.43
N GLU A 261 4.81 2.82 13.34
CA GLU A 261 4.86 3.97 14.22
C GLU A 261 5.50 5.17 13.53
N LYS A 262 4.80 6.30 13.56
CA LYS A 262 5.28 7.61 13.13
C LYS A 262 6.07 7.60 11.80
N PRO A 263 5.56 7.01 10.71
CA PRO A 263 6.24 7.10 9.43
C PRO A 263 6.26 8.56 8.96
N ARG A 264 7.44 9.08 8.64
CA ARG A 264 7.65 10.48 8.32
C ARG A 264 8.67 10.67 7.21
N LEU A 265 8.28 11.45 6.21
CA LEU A 265 9.15 11.90 5.13
C LEU A 265 9.70 13.27 5.49
N ILE A 266 11.01 13.40 5.51
CA ILE A 266 11.75 14.64 5.80
C ILE A 266 12.75 14.95 4.69
N LEU A 267 13.17 16.19 4.63
CA LEU A 267 14.13 16.69 3.67
C LEU A 267 15.56 16.64 4.29
N ASP A 268 16.47 15.88 3.67
CA ASP A 268 17.88 15.86 4.08
C ASP A 268 18.69 16.98 3.39
N LYS A 269 18.38 17.24 2.12
CA LYS A 269 18.93 18.33 1.34
C LYS A 269 17.82 19.00 0.55
N PRO A 270 17.91 20.32 0.32
CA PRO A 270 16.91 21.03 -0.46
C PRO A 270 16.59 20.32 -1.78
N VAL A 271 15.30 20.27 -2.10
CA VAL A 271 14.86 19.87 -3.44
C VAL A 271 14.84 21.11 -4.30
N VAL A 272 15.60 21.09 -5.36
CA VAL A 272 15.78 22.21 -6.30
C VAL A 272 15.23 21.80 -7.65
N TRP A 273 14.32 22.60 -8.18
CA TRP A 273 13.78 22.46 -9.52
C TRP A 273 14.09 23.72 -10.33
N VAL A 274 15.02 23.59 -11.28
CA VAL A 274 15.35 24.62 -12.26
C VAL A 274 14.47 24.43 -13.49
N ARG A 275 13.62 25.41 -13.78
CA ARG A 275 12.63 25.39 -14.88
C ARG A 275 13.16 26.02 -16.16
N ASP A 276 14.47 26.26 -16.24
CA ASP A 276 15.11 26.80 -17.46
C ASP A 276 14.86 25.85 -18.64
N ALA A 277 14.37 26.41 -19.75
CA ALA A 277 14.06 25.67 -20.96
C ALA A 277 15.28 24.99 -21.61
N GLN A 278 16.47 25.56 -21.41
CA GLN A 278 17.72 25.04 -22.00
C GLN A 278 18.39 23.98 -21.10
N HIS A 279 18.35 24.17 -19.80
CA HIS A 279 19.03 23.32 -18.82
C HIS A 279 18.12 22.97 -17.63
N PRO A 280 16.97 22.30 -17.87
CA PRO A 280 16.08 21.94 -16.78
C PRO A 280 16.76 20.91 -15.88
N SER A 281 16.62 21.06 -14.57
CA SER A 281 17.15 20.11 -13.59
C SER A 281 16.27 20.00 -12.37
N PHE A 282 16.23 18.80 -11.81
CA PHE A 282 15.50 18.49 -10.60
C PHE A 282 16.38 17.60 -9.71
N SER A 283 16.68 18.05 -8.50
CA SER A 283 17.55 17.29 -7.58
C SER A 283 17.20 17.54 -6.13
N GLY A 284 17.54 16.58 -5.26
CA GLY A 284 17.34 16.70 -3.83
C GLY A 284 17.68 15.41 -3.09
N ALA A 285 17.56 15.45 -1.76
CA ALA A 285 17.69 14.26 -0.93
C ALA A 285 16.65 14.27 0.19
N LEU A 286 16.04 13.11 0.42
CA LEU A 286 14.97 12.89 1.37
C LEU A 286 15.25 11.64 2.23
N SER A 287 14.71 11.65 3.43
CA SER A 287 14.64 10.48 4.31
C SER A 287 13.20 10.12 4.62
N LEU A 288 12.87 8.85 4.51
CA LEU A 288 11.64 8.30 5.05
C LEU A 288 12.00 7.53 6.32
N ASP A 289 11.63 8.09 7.46
CA ASP A 289 11.86 7.51 8.78
C ASP A 289 10.57 6.89 9.31
N ALA A 290 10.69 5.74 9.95
CA ALA A 290 9.61 5.11 10.68
C ALA A 290 10.13 4.60 12.02
N GLY A 291 9.28 4.66 13.05
CA GLY A 291 9.52 3.97 14.30
C GLY A 291 9.47 2.44 14.11
N GLN A 292 9.11 1.73 15.13
CA GLN A 292 8.95 0.30 15.01
C GLN A 292 7.74 -0.04 14.13
N THR A 293 7.86 -1.13 13.35
CA THR A 293 6.71 -1.73 12.70
C THR A 293 6.34 -3.01 13.43
N LEU A 294 5.15 -3.02 13.99
CA LEU A 294 4.61 -4.12 14.77
C LEU A 294 3.73 -4.99 13.88
N PHE A 295 3.90 -6.30 13.95
CA PHE A 295 3.05 -7.28 13.27
C PHE A 295 2.15 -7.99 14.27
N THR A 296 0.98 -8.44 13.83
CA THR A 296 -0.04 -9.08 14.69
C THR A 296 0.50 -10.30 15.48
N GLY A 297 1.50 -10.99 14.95
CA GLY A 297 2.16 -12.13 15.63
C GLY A 297 3.20 -11.72 16.67
N GLY A 298 3.33 -10.43 17.00
CA GLY A 298 4.34 -9.93 17.95
C GLY A 298 5.74 -9.75 17.35
N SER A 299 5.92 -10.01 16.06
CA SER A 299 7.15 -9.69 15.34
C SER A 299 7.31 -8.18 15.25
N VAL A 300 8.56 -7.72 15.27
CA VAL A 300 8.89 -6.31 15.24
C VAL A 300 9.95 -6.04 14.17
N LEU A 301 9.66 -5.17 13.22
CA LEU A 301 10.72 -4.57 12.41
C LEU A 301 11.28 -3.39 13.20
N PRO A 302 12.60 -3.34 13.46
CA PRO A 302 13.23 -2.23 14.15
C PRO A 302 12.99 -0.88 13.47
N PRO A 303 13.20 0.25 14.16
CA PRO A 303 13.12 1.57 13.54
C PRO A 303 13.88 1.60 12.23
N SER A 304 13.22 2.09 11.18
CA SER A 304 13.72 2.02 9.82
C SER A 304 13.88 3.40 9.21
N THR A 305 14.91 3.55 8.38
CA THR A 305 15.21 4.79 7.65
C THR A 305 15.56 4.44 6.21
N LEU A 306 14.85 5.02 5.26
CA LEU A 306 15.18 5.01 3.84
C LEU A 306 15.71 6.40 3.46
N LYS A 307 17.01 6.53 3.23
CA LYS A 307 17.61 7.75 2.69
C LYS A 307 17.73 7.63 1.18
N PHE A 308 17.21 8.59 0.45
CA PHE A 308 17.27 8.56 -0.99
C PHE A 308 17.50 9.94 -1.60
N SER A 309 18.21 9.95 -2.71
CA SER A 309 18.40 11.13 -3.55
C SER A 309 17.60 11.02 -4.83
N VAL A 310 17.15 12.15 -5.31
CA VAL A 310 16.47 12.30 -6.60
C VAL A 310 17.31 13.14 -7.53
N ASP A 311 17.33 12.78 -8.80
CA ASP A 311 18.05 13.50 -9.86
C ASP A 311 17.30 13.34 -11.19
N GLY A 312 17.02 14.44 -11.87
CA GLY A 312 16.25 14.39 -13.10
C GLY A 312 16.11 15.73 -13.79
N ARG A 313 15.15 15.79 -14.69
CA ARG A 313 14.84 17.00 -15.45
C ARG A 313 13.80 17.86 -14.73
N ASP A 314 12.78 17.24 -14.19
CA ASP A 314 11.65 17.89 -13.54
C ASP A 314 10.93 16.91 -12.57
N PRO A 315 9.98 17.37 -11.75
CA PRO A 315 9.25 16.52 -10.82
C PRO A 315 8.42 15.41 -11.47
N THR A 316 8.19 15.47 -12.77
CA THR A 316 7.46 14.43 -13.51
C THR A 316 8.39 13.36 -14.10
N TYR A 317 9.70 13.63 -14.15
CA TYR A 317 10.68 12.67 -14.64
C TYR A 317 12.01 12.78 -13.90
N PHE A 318 12.27 11.83 -13.00
CA PHE A 318 13.52 11.75 -12.26
C PHE A 318 13.92 10.30 -11.93
N LEU A 319 15.19 10.12 -11.67
CA LEU A 319 15.78 8.92 -11.10
C LEU A 319 15.87 9.06 -9.59
N TYR A 320 15.77 7.96 -8.88
CA TYR A 320 16.02 7.92 -7.45
C TYR A 320 16.96 6.78 -7.10
N LYS A 321 17.76 6.96 -6.05
CA LYS A 321 18.61 5.94 -5.46
C LYS A 321 18.71 6.16 -3.97
N GLY A 322 18.75 5.07 -3.22
CA GLY A 322 18.80 5.16 -1.76
C GLY A 322 19.15 3.85 -1.09
N ASP A 323 19.27 3.96 0.22
CA ASP A 323 19.60 2.85 1.11
C ASP A 323 18.60 2.79 2.27
N LEU A 324 18.00 1.61 2.47
CA LEU A 324 17.07 1.32 3.55
C LEU A 324 17.80 0.55 4.65
N HIS A 325 17.69 1.03 5.88
CA HIS A 325 18.15 0.38 7.09
C HIS A 325 17.00 0.14 8.05
N ALA A 326 17.00 -0.97 8.77
CA ALA A 326 16.07 -1.25 9.86
C ALA A 326 16.80 -1.96 11.00
N GLY A 327 17.33 -1.19 11.96
CA GLY A 327 18.26 -1.71 12.95
C GLY A 327 19.54 -2.23 12.29
N GLU A 328 19.85 -3.51 12.48
CA GLU A 328 20.99 -4.18 11.82
C GLU A 328 20.65 -4.73 10.41
N ILE A 329 19.40 -4.69 10.03
CA ILE A 329 18.94 -5.12 8.71
C ILE A 329 19.29 -4.07 7.66
N GLY A 330 19.95 -4.47 6.60
CA GLY A 330 20.35 -3.60 5.49
C GLY A 330 21.87 -3.37 5.41
N PRO A 331 22.32 -2.41 4.58
CA PRO A 331 21.52 -1.53 3.72
C PRO A 331 20.87 -2.25 2.54
N VAL A 332 19.56 -2.15 2.43
CA VAL A 332 18.85 -2.54 1.20
C VAL A 332 18.98 -1.40 0.19
N ARG A 333 19.70 -1.62 -0.89
CA ARG A 333 19.90 -0.62 -1.94
C ARG A 333 18.69 -0.56 -2.83
N VAL A 334 18.15 0.63 -3.02
CA VAL A 334 16.99 0.88 -3.88
C VAL A 334 17.38 1.89 -4.95
N ASN A 335 17.02 1.62 -6.19
CA ASN A 335 17.11 2.59 -7.26
C ASN A 335 15.96 2.44 -8.25
N GLY A 336 15.69 3.50 -8.98
CA GLY A 336 14.64 3.46 -9.97
C GLY A 336 14.38 4.81 -10.61
N ARG A 337 13.21 4.92 -11.22
CA ARG A 337 12.74 6.13 -11.88
C ARG A 337 11.25 6.36 -11.69
N TRP A 338 10.90 7.63 -11.69
CA TRP A 338 9.55 8.12 -11.83
C TRP A 338 9.38 8.75 -13.22
N ASP A 339 8.32 8.45 -13.94
CA ASP A 339 8.06 9.00 -15.29
C ASP A 339 6.73 9.79 -15.37
N GLY A 340 6.25 10.28 -14.22
CA GLY A 340 5.02 11.06 -14.11
C GLY A 340 3.77 10.21 -13.92
N ILE A 341 3.80 8.94 -14.28
CA ILE A 341 2.67 8.02 -14.19
C ILE A 341 3.08 6.73 -13.47
N ARG A 342 4.31 6.27 -13.71
CA ARG A 342 4.79 4.97 -13.24
C ARG A 342 6.07 5.10 -12.44
N LEU A 343 6.04 4.53 -11.25
CA LEU A 343 7.24 4.26 -10.45
C LEU A 343 7.81 2.88 -10.86
N ARG A 344 9.10 2.83 -11.17
CA ARG A 344 9.84 1.58 -11.42
C ARG A 344 11.09 1.57 -10.59
N GLY A 345 11.45 0.40 -10.07
CA GLY A 345 12.67 0.30 -9.28
C GLY A 345 13.17 -1.11 -9.11
N ASN A 346 14.36 -1.19 -8.54
CA ASN A 346 15.01 -2.40 -8.11
C ASN A 346 15.45 -2.22 -6.66
N ALA A 347 15.34 -3.29 -5.88
CA ALA A 347 15.83 -3.37 -4.52
C ALA A 347 16.79 -4.55 -4.40
N TRP A 348 17.98 -4.33 -3.85
CA TRP A 348 18.96 -5.35 -3.52
C TRP A 348 19.11 -5.45 -2.03
N TRP A 349 18.78 -6.59 -1.51
CA TRP A 349 19.06 -6.99 -0.16
C TRP A 349 20.46 -7.61 -0.14
N PRO A 350 21.44 -7.04 0.58
CA PRO A 350 22.78 -7.59 0.60
C PRO A 350 22.80 -8.94 1.31
N LYS A 351 23.85 -9.70 1.08
CA LYS A 351 24.11 -10.93 1.80
C LYS A 351 24.36 -10.62 3.28
N GLN A 352 23.45 -11.05 4.14
CA GLN A 352 23.48 -10.78 5.58
C GLN A 352 23.29 -12.06 6.38
N SER A 353 23.81 -12.05 7.61
CA SER A 353 23.53 -13.11 8.58
C SER A 353 22.03 -13.21 8.86
N LEU A 354 21.52 -14.44 8.93
CA LEU A 354 20.12 -14.71 9.29
C LEU A 354 19.79 -14.15 10.69
N THR A 355 20.77 -14.06 11.60
CA THR A 355 20.57 -13.59 12.98
C THR A 355 20.08 -12.14 13.08
N VAL A 356 20.39 -11.28 12.11
CA VAL A 356 19.93 -9.88 12.11
C VAL A 356 18.40 -9.79 11.96
N PHE A 357 17.75 -10.84 11.46
CA PHE A 357 16.28 -10.93 11.27
C PHE A 357 15.57 -11.47 12.52
N GLN A 358 16.27 -11.74 13.63
CA GLN A 358 15.67 -12.24 14.87
C GLN A 358 14.46 -11.43 15.35
N PRO A 359 14.41 -10.09 15.26
CA PRO A 359 13.24 -9.32 15.66
C PRO A 359 11.97 -9.61 14.86
N LEU A 360 12.10 -10.12 13.62
CA LEU A 360 10.99 -10.49 12.75
C LEU A 360 10.40 -11.87 13.07
N VAL A 361 11.05 -12.64 13.94
CA VAL A 361 10.52 -13.93 14.39
C VAL A 361 9.47 -13.69 15.46
N PRO A 362 8.24 -14.25 15.31
CA PRO A 362 7.22 -14.14 16.33
C PRO A 362 7.72 -14.67 17.68
N PRO A 363 7.56 -13.92 18.78
CA PRO A 363 8.04 -14.34 20.11
C PRO A 363 7.45 -15.68 20.58
N ASP A 364 6.22 -15.97 20.20
CA ASP A 364 5.50 -17.20 20.58
C ASP A 364 6.16 -18.46 20.00
N TRP A 365 6.89 -18.33 18.89
CA TRP A 365 7.63 -19.44 18.32
C TRP A 365 8.85 -19.85 19.15
N LYS A 366 9.30 -18.97 20.06
CA LYS A 366 10.51 -19.17 20.88
C LYS A 366 11.71 -19.65 20.07
N MET A 367 11.78 -19.20 18.82
CA MET A 367 12.80 -19.58 17.84
C MET A 367 13.96 -18.61 17.91
N ASN A 368 15.16 -19.16 18.06
CA ASN A 368 16.42 -18.42 17.99
C ASN A 368 17.13 -18.72 16.66
N LEU A 369 17.28 -17.72 15.83
CA LEU A 369 18.07 -17.80 14.61
C LEU A 369 19.55 -17.86 14.96
N ARG A 370 20.33 -18.77 14.36
CA ARG A 370 21.73 -19.01 14.69
C ARG A 370 22.68 -18.73 13.55
N ASP A 371 22.56 -19.49 12.50
CA ASP A 371 23.44 -19.42 11.34
C ASP A 371 22.62 -19.25 10.06
N GLY A 372 23.32 -18.94 9.00
CA GLY A 372 22.75 -18.79 7.68
C GLY A 372 22.93 -17.40 7.09
N GLU A 373 22.81 -17.32 5.80
CA GLU A 373 22.93 -16.07 5.03
C GLU A 373 21.71 -15.87 4.15
N LEU A 374 21.15 -14.68 4.22
CA LEU A 374 19.99 -14.28 3.41
C LEU A 374 20.38 -13.16 2.46
N TYR A 375 19.95 -13.23 1.22
CA TYR A 375 20.01 -12.13 0.25
C TYR A 375 18.78 -12.18 -0.66
N ALA A 376 18.42 -11.03 -1.24
CA ALA A 376 17.29 -10.95 -2.16
C ALA A 376 17.49 -9.85 -3.21
N GLN A 377 16.80 -10.01 -4.32
CA GLN A 377 16.70 -9.01 -5.36
C GLN A 377 15.26 -8.95 -5.85
N VAL A 378 14.73 -7.74 -5.93
CA VAL A 378 13.36 -7.48 -6.35
C VAL A 378 13.34 -6.33 -7.36
N ALA A 379 12.66 -6.52 -8.47
CA ALA A 379 12.26 -5.44 -9.38
C ALA A 379 10.77 -5.16 -9.15
N PHE A 380 10.39 -3.91 -9.11
CA PHE A 380 9.01 -3.51 -8.88
C PHE A 380 8.55 -2.37 -9.78
N SER A 381 7.26 -2.26 -9.97
CA SER A 381 6.61 -1.13 -10.63
C SER A 381 5.23 -0.86 -10.02
N ALA A 382 4.84 0.40 -9.97
CA ALA A 382 3.53 0.84 -9.55
C ALA A 382 2.99 1.90 -10.50
N ALA A 383 1.74 1.75 -10.93
CA ALA A 383 1.04 2.71 -11.76
C ALA A 383 -0.47 2.66 -11.43
N PRO A 384 -1.23 3.78 -11.53
CA PRO A 384 -2.64 3.82 -11.15
C PRO A 384 -3.50 2.76 -11.83
N GLU A 385 -3.34 2.55 -13.14
CA GLU A 385 -4.15 1.59 -13.90
C GLU A 385 -3.68 0.13 -13.79
N GLN A 386 -2.40 -0.10 -13.47
CA GLN A 386 -1.79 -1.43 -13.48
C GLN A 386 -1.52 -1.96 -12.08
N GLY A 387 -1.77 -1.15 -11.06
CA GLY A 387 -1.48 -1.48 -9.68
C GLY A 387 0.02 -1.71 -9.40
N PHE A 388 0.29 -2.36 -8.30
CA PHE A 388 1.64 -2.75 -7.90
C PHE A 388 2.01 -4.11 -8.51
N ARG A 389 3.20 -4.18 -9.11
CA ARG A 389 3.81 -5.41 -9.63
C ARG A 389 5.23 -5.55 -9.14
N ALA A 390 5.62 -6.75 -8.78
CA ALA A 390 6.97 -7.05 -8.34
C ALA A 390 7.41 -8.42 -8.84
N GLY A 391 8.70 -8.62 -8.94
CA GLY A 391 9.27 -9.92 -9.27
C GLY A 391 10.73 -9.98 -8.87
N GLY A 392 11.18 -11.16 -8.50
CA GLY A 392 12.54 -11.32 -8.03
C GLY A 392 12.80 -12.68 -7.42
N HIS A 393 13.80 -12.74 -6.60
CA HIS A 393 14.15 -13.95 -5.85
C HIS A 393 14.71 -13.58 -4.47
N GLY A 394 14.41 -14.42 -3.49
CA GLY A 394 15.07 -14.46 -2.19
C GLY A 394 15.81 -15.77 -2.01
N VAL A 395 16.96 -15.74 -1.36
CA VAL A 395 17.78 -16.93 -1.13
C VAL A 395 18.24 -16.93 0.32
N LEU A 396 17.96 -18.01 1.03
CA LEU A 396 18.54 -18.37 2.32
C LEU A 396 19.45 -19.56 2.12
N LYS A 397 20.68 -19.52 2.64
CA LYS A 397 21.64 -20.61 2.61
C LYS A 397 22.15 -20.95 3.99
N GLY A 398 22.20 -22.24 4.29
CA GLY A 398 22.74 -22.78 5.53
C GLY A 398 22.05 -22.28 6.78
N GLY A 399 20.75 -21.93 6.69
CA GLY A 399 19.98 -21.42 7.82
C GLY A 399 19.90 -22.43 8.96
N SER A 400 20.01 -21.95 10.21
CA SER A 400 19.74 -22.78 11.38
C SER A 400 18.98 -22.01 12.44
N ALA A 401 18.13 -22.73 13.17
CA ALA A 401 17.31 -22.17 14.21
C ALA A 401 17.11 -23.18 15.34
N TRP A 402 17.04 -22.68 16.57
CA TRP A 402 16.78 -23.45 17.77
C TRP A 402 15.45 -23.02 18.39
N MET A 403 14.71 -24.01 18.79
CA MET A 403 13.48 -23.89 19.57
C MET A 403 13.61 -24.79 20.81
N PRO A 404 12.83 -24.62 21.87
CA PRO A 404 12.99 -25.37 23.13
C PRO A 404 13.12 -26.90 22.95
N ASP A 405 12.34 -27.47 22.02
CA ASP A 405 12.30 -28.92 21.80
C ASP A 405 12.75 -29.31 20.38
N ASN A 406 13.20 -28.34 19.58
CA ASN A 406 13.51 -28.55 18.16
C ASN A 406 14.78 -27.81 17.75
N GLN A 407 15.54 -28.44 16.90
CA GLN A 407 16.69 -27.84 16.25
C GLN A 407 16.58 -28.09 14.74
N VAL A 408 16.68 -27.00 13.98
CA VAL A 408 16.64 -27.05 12.50
C VAL A 408 17.99 -26.59 11.99
N ASN A 409 18.64 -27.40 11.14
CA ASN A 409 19.97 -27.15 10.63
C ASN A 409 20.01 -27.25 9.10
N GLY A 410 20.83 -26.41 8.48
CA GLY A 410 21.13 -26.48 7.06
C GLY A 410 19.92 -26.19 6.18
N VAL A 411 19.20 -25.09 6.46
CA VAL A 411 18.05 -24.66 5.65
C VAL A 411 18.57 -23.89 4.44
N ASP A 412 18.35 -24.45 3.26
CA ASP A 412 18.51 -23.77 1.99
C ASP A 412 17.13 -23.52 1.38
N PHE A 413 16.81 -22.26 1.13
CA PHE A 413 15.52 -21.84 0.59
C PHE A 413 15.71 -20.85 -0.56
N VAL A 414 15.08 -21.12 -1.70
CA VAL A 414 15.11 -20.24 -2.87
C VAL A 414 13.68 -19.92 -3.28
N LEU A 415 13.34 -18.65 -3.25
CA LEU A 415 12.02 -18.12 -3.56
C LEU A 415 12.06 -17.26 -4.83
N PRO A 416 11.97 -17.81 -6.03
CA PRO A 416 11.66 -17.05 -7.23
C PRO A 416 10.17 -16.72 -7.25
N PHE A 417 9.83 -15.44 -7.40
CA PHE A 417 8.44 -14.99 -7.37
C PHE A 417 8.15 -13.89 -8.38
N ARG A 418 6.88 -13.77 -8.70
CA ARG A 418 6.27 -12.61 -9.37
C ARG A 418 4.96 -12.30 -8.69
N PHE A 419 4.75 -11.05 -8.35
CA PHE A 419 3.49 -10.53 -7.84
C PHE A 419 2.86 -9.62 -8.90
N ALA A 420 1.64 -9.91 -9.29
CA ALA A 420 0.88 -9.12 -10.24
C ALA A 420 -0.63 -9.38 -10.04
N ASP A 421 -1.45 -8.36 -10.25
CA ASP A 421 -2.91 -8.47 -10.22
C ASP A 421 -3.45 -9.09 -8.91
N GLY A 422 -2.82 -8.72 -7.79
CA GLY A 422 -3.18 -9.21 -6.45
C GLY A 422 -2.78 -10.67 -6.16
N ALA A 423 -2.03 -11.32 -7.04
CA ALA A 423 -1.63 -12.71 -6.90
C ALA A 423 -0.12 -12.91 -6.95
N TRP A 424 0.35 -13.93 -6.22
CA TRP A 424 1.72 -14.43 -6.27
C TRP A 424 1.82 -15.54 -7.30
N HIS A 425 2.75 -15.40 -8.23
CA HIS A 425 3.15 -16.46 -9.16
C HIS A 425 4.52 -16.97 -8.72
N LEU A 426 4.53 -18.18 -8.21
CA LEU A 426 5.70 -18.84 -7.64
C LEU A 426 6.33 -19.75 -8.68
N GLY A 427 7.63 -19.76 -8.75
CA GLY A 427 8.34 -20.72 -9.61
C GLY A 427 8.31 -20.39 -11.09
N THR A 428 8.18 -19.15 -11.51
CA THR A 428 8.11 -18.75 -12.93
C THR A 428 9.41 -19.00 -13.72
N ARG A 429 10.57 -19.08 -13.03
CA ARG A 429 11.89 -19.36 -13.62
C ARG A 429 12.58 -20.58 -13.02
N GLY A 430 11.83 -21.40 -12.34
CA GLY A 430 12.26 -22.56 -11.58
C GLY A 430 11.43 -22.63 -10.30
N PRO A 431 11.22 -23.80 -9.70
CA PRO A 431 10.40 -23.93 -8.52
C PRO A 431 10.96 -23.15 -7.32
N VAL A 432 10.09 -22.78 -6.40
CA VAL A 432 10.50 -22.43 -5.04
C VAL A 432 11.06 -23.70 -4.42
N THR A 433 12.29 -23.69 -3.93
CA THR A 433 12.93 -24.88 -3.38
C THR A 433 13.19 -24.72 -1.90
N LEU A 434 12.85 -25.74 -1.12
CA LEU A 434 13.20 -25.88 0.28
C LEU A 434 14.04 -27.16 0.44
N ARG A 435 15.19 -27.02 1.06
CA ARG A 435 16.10 -28.13 1.43
C ARG A 435 16.50 -27.91 2.87
N ILE A 436 16.31 -28.92 3.71
CA ILE A 436 16.71 -28.87 5.12
C ILE A 436 17.60 -30.09 5.38
N ALA A 437 18.81 -29.87 5.86
CA ALA A 437 19.71 -30.98 6.11
C ALA A 437 19.22 -31.85 7.27
N GLU A 438 18.76 -31.23 8.35
CA GLU A 438 18.36 -31.99 9.53
C GLU A 438 17.37 -31.19 10.41
N VAL A 439 16.37 -31.90 10.91
CA VAL A 439 15.49 -31.43 12.00
C VAL A 439 15.59 -32.43 13.13
N ILE A 440 16.04 -31.96 14.27
CA ILE A 440 16.23 -32.77 15.49
C ILE A 440 15.08 -32.47 16.45
N ASN A 441 14.36 -33.50 16.80
CA ASN A 441 13.31 -33.54 17.80
C ASN A 441 13.32 -34.92 18.48
N LEU A 442 12.18 -35.38 18.98
CA LEU A 442 12.01 -36.78 19.43
C LEU A 442 12.49 -37.78 18.37
N VAL A 443 12.33 -37.43 17.11
CA VAL A 443 12.83 -38.18 15.96
C VAL A 443 13.67 -37.24 15.12
N THR A 444 14.80 -37.69 14.62
CA THR A 444 15.62 -36.93 13.69
C THR A 444 15.15 -37.16 12.26
N ALA A 445 14.74 -36.09 11.60
CA ALA A 445 14.44 -36.08 10.16
C ALA A 445 15.61 -35.46 9.38
N LYS A 446 15.99 -36.07 8.26
CA LYS A 446 17.13 -35.62 7.44
C LYS A 446 16.73 -35.47 5.98
N ASN A 447 17.57 -34.73 5.24
CA ASN A 447 17.43 -34.57 3.78
C ASN A 447 16.02 -34.18 3.35
N ILE A 448 15.43 -33.23 4.06
CA ILE A 448 14.07 -32.76 3.79
C ILE A 448 14.10 -31.92 2.51
N THR A 449 13.27 -32.28 1.55
CA THR A 449 13.12 -31.56 0.28
C THR A 449 11.66 -31.24 0.02
N ALA A 450 11.41 -30.09 -0.60
CA ALA A 450 10.10 -29.71 -1.13
C ALA A 450 10.28 -28.64 -2.21
N ASP A 451 9.51 -28.74 -3.27
CA ASP A 451 9.45 -27.77 -4.35
C ASP A 451 8.03 -27.24 -4.51
N LEU A 452 7.87 -25.93 -4.70
CA LEU A 452 6.57 -25.29 -4.81
C LEU A 452 6.52 -24.46 -6.10
N GLN A 453 5.40 -24.57 -6.85
CA GLN A 453 5.17 -23.83 -8.08
C GLN A 453 3.69 -23.56 -8.28
N GLY A 454 3.35 -22.43 -8.90
CA GLY A 454 1.98 -22.08 -9.25
C GLY A 454 1.55 -20.70 -8.75
N ARG A 455 0.26 -20.50 -8.70
CA ARG A 455 -0.37 -19.24 -8.29
C ARG A 455 -0.92 -19.32 -6.87
N TYR A 456 -0.77 -18.22 -6.11
CA TYR A 456 -1.43 -18.06 -4.81
C TYR A 456 -2.08 -16.66 -4.69
N PRO A 457 -3.36 -16.54 -4.36
CA PRO A 457 -4.32 -17.64 -4.20
C PRO A 457 -4.47 -18.44 -5.49
N TRP A 458 -4.66 -19.76 -5.35
CA TRP A 458 -4.80 -20.67 -6.49
C TRP A 458 -6.16 -20.59 -7.16
N THR A 459 -6.21 -20.99 -8.42
CA THR A 459 -7.46 -21.21 -9.19
C THR A 459 -7.43 -22.58 -9.86
N GLU A 460 -8.53 -22.99 -10.46
CA GLU A 460 -8.56 -24.25 -11.22
C GLU A 460 -7.61 -24.24 -12.43
N GLU A 461 -7.51 -23.08 -13.09
CA GLU A 461 -6.69 -22.90 -14.28
C GLU A 461 -5.21 -22.70 -13.93
N GLU A 462 -4.94 -22.06 -12.80
CA GLU A 462 -3.59 -21.81 -12.29
C GLU A 462 -3.45 -22.41 -10.88
N PRO A 463 -3.23 -23.73 -10.77
CA PRO A 463 -3.10 -24.41 -9.49
C PRO A 463 -1.77 -24.12 -8.81
N LEU A 464 -1.76 -24.32 -7.48
CA LEU A 464 -0.54 -24.39 -6.69
C LEU A 464 -0.10 -25.85 -6.57
N LEU A 465 1.13 -26.13 -6.92
CA LEU A 465 1.71 -27.48 -6.93
C LEU A 465 2.87 -27.56 -5.94
N LEU A 466 2.76 -28.47 -4.98
CA LEU A 466 3.87 -28.90 -4.13
C LEU A 466 4.38 -30.25 -4.64
N THR A 467 5.66 -30.33 -4.99
CA THR A 467 6.25 -31.49 -5.63
C THR A 467 7.55 -31.90 -4.93
N ASP A 468 8.03 -33.10 -5.24
CA ASP A 468 9.32 -33.64 -4.79
C ASP A 468 9.55 -33.52 -3.27
N VAL A 469 8.47 -33.76 -2.50
CA VAL A 469 8.57 -33.83 -1.04
C VAL A 469 9.19 -35.15 -0.63
N SER A 470 10.30 -35.06 0.07
CA SER A 470 11.05 -36.20 0.59
C SER A 470 11.57 -35.90 1.99
N VAL A 471 11.54 -36.86 2.86
CA VAL A 471 12.07 -36.80 4.23
C VAL A 471 12.66 -38.17 4.59
N ASP A 472 13.92 -38.19 4.99
CA ASP A 472 14.54 -39.38 5.58
C ASP A 472 14.28 -39.39 7.08
N VAL A 473 13.58 -40.37 7.58
CA VAL A 473 13.15 -40.44 8.97
C VAL A 473 12.97 -41.90 9.40
N LEU A 474 13.23 -42.20 10.66
CA LEU A 474 13.04 -43.56 11.22
C LEU A 474 13.74 -44.65 10.38
N GLY A 475 14.96 -44.40 9.94
CA GLY A 475 15.73 -45.36 9.14
C GLY A 475 15.21 -45.65 7.71
N GLY A 476 14.09 -45.05 7.32
CA GLY A 476 13.48 -45.13 6.00
C GLY A 476 13.22 -43.76 5.42
N ASN A 477 12.26 -43.66 4.51
CA ASN A 477 11.89 -42.37 3.94
C ASN A 477 10.38 -42.20 3.75
N VAL A 478 9.96 -40.93 3.73
CA VAL A 478 8.60 -40.49 3.42
C VAL A 478 8.65 -39.67 2.16
N LEU A 479 7.84 -40.01 1.18
CA LEU A 479 7.81 -39.37 -0.14
C LEU A 479 6.40 -38.93 -0.50
N MET A 480 6.27 -37.73 -1.04
CA MET A 480 5.06 -37.28 -1.72
C MET A 480 5.45 -36.68 -3.07
N LYS A 481 4.96 -37.30 -4.11
CA LYS A 481 5.33 -36.92 -5.47
C LYS A 481 4.74 -35.58 -5.87
N GLN A 482 3.47 -35.37 -5.51
CA GLN A 482 2.74 -34.15 -5.86
C GLN A 482 1.53 -33.96 -4.97
N LEU A 483 1.32 -32.71 -4.56
CA LEU A 483 0.07 -32.18 -4.02
C LEU A 483 -0.36 -31.00 -4.90
N ARG A 484 -1.57 -31.04 -5.43
CA ARG A 484 -2.16 -29.98 -6.24
C ARG A 484 -3.25 -29.27 -5.44
N MET A 485 -3.28 -27.95 -5.48
CA MET A 485 -4.37 -27.14 -4.90
C MET A 485 -5.01 -26.28 -6.02
N PRO A 486 -6.33 -26.33 -6.20
CA PRO A 486 -7.29 -27.15 -5.45
C PRO A 486 -7.13 -28.65 -5.74
N GLN A 487 -7.45 -29.48 -4.76
CA GLN A 487 -7.37 -30.93 -4.89
C GLN A 487 -8.65 -31.50 -5.52
N HIS A 488 -8.49 -32.40 -6.48
CA HIS A 488 -9.52 -33.30 -6.99
C HIS A 488 -9.26 -34.75 -6.58
N ASP A 489 -7.98 -35.08 -6.40
CA ASP A 489 -7.50 -36.37 -5.99
C ASP A 489 -6.62 -36.24 -4.74
N PRO A 490 -6.52 -37.27 -3.89
CA PRO A 490 -5.67 -37.24 -2.72
C PRO A 490 -4.19 -37.21 -3.12
N ALA A 491 -3.38 -36.46 -2.38
CA ALA A 491 -1.93 -36.53 -2.49
C ALA A 491 -1.43 -37.79 -1.79
N LEU A 492 -0.69 -38.61 -2.50
CA LEU A 492 -0.24 -39.90 -1.96
C LEU A 492 1.08 -39.74 -1.21
N LEU A 493 1.02 -39.81 0.12
CA LEU A 493 2.18 -39.85 1.00
C LEU A 493 2.65 -41.33 1.10
N ARG A 494 3.81 -41.65 0.56
CA ARG A 494 4.39 -43.01 0.61
C ARG A 494 5.39 -43.11 1.73
N LEU A 495 5.24 -44.13 2.52
CA LEU A 495 6.14 -44.51 3.62
C LEU A 495 6.95 -45.73 3.20
N ASN A 496 8.27 -45.62 3.21
CA ASN A 496 9.11 -46.72 2.77
C ASN A 496 10.07 -47.16 3.87
N ASN A 497 9.96 -48.40 4.29
CA ASN A 497 10.87 -49.09 5.21
C ASN A 497 11.15 -48.32 6.52
N LEU A 498 10.09 -47.72 7.11
CA LEU A 498 10.21 -47.02 8.38
C LEU A 498 10.46 -48.00 9.51
N SER A 499 11.47 -47.77 10.34
CA SER A 499 11.84 -48.63 11.47
C SER A 499 10.84 -48.57 12.63
N SER A 500 10.22 -49.68 12.96
CA SER A 500 9.34 -49.78 14.10
C SER A 500 10.10 -49.59 15.41
N SER A 501 11.33 -50.00 15.51
CA SER A 501 12.15 -49.83 16.71
C SER A 501 12.51 -48.37 16.99
N GLU A 502 12.82 -47.60 15.95
CA GLU A 502 13.07 -46.17 16.11
C GLU A 502 11.81 -45.40 16.47
N LEU A 503 10.66 -45.77 15.86
CA LEU A 503 9.36 -45.16 16.23
C LEU A 503 8.99 -45.44 17.70
N VAL A 504 9.08 -46.69 18.13
CA VAL A 504 8.79 -47.07 19.51
C VAL A 504 9.77 -46.43 20.47
N SER A 505 11.05 -46.34 20.14
CA SER A 505 12.06 -45.69 20.99
C SER A 505 11.77 -44.20 21.15
N ALA A 506 11.29 -43.53 20.10
CA ALA A 506 10.94 -42.11 20.12
C ALA A 506 9.74 -41.82 21.03
N VAL A 507 8.69 -42.67 20.97
CA VAL A 507 7.48 -42.56 21.82
C VAL A 507 7.75 -43.09 23.22
N ASN A 508 8.73 -43.97 23.36
CA ASN A 508 9.18 -44.61 24.60
C ASN A 508 8.05 -45.22 25.45
N PRO A 509 7.17 -46.05 24.85
CA PRO A 509 6.13 -46.74 25.64
C PRO A 509 6.80 -47.78 26.56
N LYS A 510 6.50 -47.74 27.83
CA LYS A 510 7.05 -48.72 28.81
C LYS A 510 6.46 -50.12 28.65
N GLN A 511 5.40 -50.25 27.87
CA GLN A 511 4.54 -51.44 27.81
C GLN A 511 4.95 -52.44 26.74
N PHE A 512 5.59 -52.01 25.65
CA PHE A 512 5.96 -52.87 24.55
C PHE A 512 7.18 -52.38 23.77
N ALA A 513 7.86 -53.31 23.11
CA ALA A 513 8.93 -53.05 22.18
C ALA A 513 8.62 -53.69 20.81
N MET A 514 9.01 -53.07 19.75
CA MET A 514 8.85 -53.59 18.40
C MET A 514 10.16 -53.49 17.63
N SER A 515 10.37 -54.42 16.69
CA SER A 515 11.46 -54.34 15.72
C SER A 515 10.96 -54.68 14.33
N GLY A 516 11.79 -54.40 13.30
CA GLY A 516 11.45 -54.58 11.92
C GLY A 516 11.03 -53.22 11.29
N ALA A 517 10.59 -53.29 10.05
CA ALA A 517 10.21 -52.12 9.28
C ALA A 517 8.82 -52.29 8.66
N PHE A 518 8.16 -51.14 8.47
CA PHE A 518 6.88 -51.06 7.78
C PHE A 518 6.91 -50.07 6.61
N SER A 519 6.04 -50.30 5.65
CA SER A 519 5.80 -49.41 4.51
C SER A 519 4.32 -49.21 4.33
N GLY A 520 3.96 -48.15 3.60
CA GLY A 520 2.55 -47.86 3.38
C GLY A 520 2.30 -46.68 2.49
N ALA A 521 1.04 -46.31 2.40
CA ALA A 521 0.62 -45.13 1.67
C ALA A 521 -0.57 -44.47 2.39
N LEU A 522 -0.50 -43.16 2.53
CA LEU A 522 -1.52 -42.35 3.15
C LEU A 522 -2.06 -41.36 2.10
N PRO A 523 -3.29 -41.58 1.58
CA PRO A 523 -3.98 -40.61 0.74
C PRO A 523 -4.36 -39.36 1.52
N LEU A 524 -3.66 -38.25 1.28
CA LEU A 524 -3.76 -36.99 2.01
C LEU A 524 -4.73 -36.03 1.33
N TRP A 525 -5.65 -35.49 2.09
CA TRP A 525 -6.59 -34.44 1.69
C TRP A 525 -6.41 -33.19 2.55
N LEU A 526 -6.30 -32.00 1.93
CA LEU A 526 -6.26 -30.71 2.62
C LEU A 526 -7.56 -29.90 2.45
N ASN A 527 -8.44 -30.29 1.54
CA ASN A 527 -9.69 -29.61 1.23
C ASN A 527 -10.94 -30.49 1.37
N ASN A 528 -10.82 -31.66 1.98
CA ASN A 528 -11.96 -32.54 2.22
C ASN A 528 -12.69 -32.15 3.52
N GLU A 529 -14.03 -32.12 3.48
CA GLU A 529 -14.85 -31.69 4.63
C GLU A 529 -14.74 -32.60 5.84
N LYS A 530 -14.36 -33.85 5.66
CA LYS A 530 -14.34 -34.85 6.72
C LYS A 530 -12.96 -35.46 7.00
N TRP A 531 -12.13 -35.63 5.98
CA TRP A 531 -10.94 -36.46 6.07
C TRP A 531 -9.65 -35.69 5.78
N ILE A 532 -8.63 -35.93 6.61
CA ILE A 532 -7.23 -35.58 6.32
C ILE A 532 -6.56 -36.76 5.62
N VAL A 533 -6.76 -37.99 6.15
CA VAL A 533 -6.32 -39.24 5.52
C VAL A 533 -7.50 -40.18 5.44
N LYS A 534 -7.76 -40.71 4.25
CA LYS A 534 -8.82 -41.69 4.03
C LYS A 534 -8.26 -42.92 3.32
N ASP A 535 -8.58 -44.11 3.84
CA ASP A 535 -8.17 -45.39 3.29
C ASP A 535 -6.64 -45.54 3.15
N GLY A 536 -5.91 -44.94 4.12
CA GLY A 536 -4.48 -45.17 4.25
C GLY A 536 -4.19 -46.60 4.69
N TRP A 537 -3.02 -47.13 4.30
CA TRP A 537 -2.64 -48.45 4.68
C TRP A 537 -1.16 -48.52 5.07
N LEU A 538 -0.86 -49.43 6.03
CA LEU A 538 0.49 -49.84 6.41
C LEU A 538 0.60 -51.36 6.36
N ALA A 539 1.78 -51.83 6.02
CA ALA A 539 2.13 -53.25 6.03
C ALA A 539 3.60 -53.45 6.45
N ASN A 540 3.93 -54.57 7.02
CA ASN A 540 5.32 -54.91 7.31
C ASN A 540 6.13 -55.07 6.01
N SER A 541 7.34 -54.55 5.98
CA SER A 541 8.28 -54.66 4.85
C SER A 541 9.15 -55.91 4.93
N GLY A 542 9.07 -56.63 6.01
CA GLY A 542 9.80 -57.87 6.31
C GLY A 542 9.36 -58.42 7.66
N PRO A 543 10.04 -59.40 8.20
CA PRO A 543 9.73 -59.93 9.54
C PRO A 543 9.81 -58.84 10.58
N MET A 544 8.81 -58.79 11.48
CA MET A 544 8.76 -57.87 12.62
C MET A 544 8.64 -58.69 13.91
N THR A 545 9.03 -58.08 15.03
CA THR A 545 8.78 -58.69 16.33
C THR A 545 8.04 -57.72 17.22
N LEU A 546 7.11 -58.26 18.01
CA LEU A 546 6.43 -57.55 19.10
C LEU A 546 6.80 -58.23 20.40
N ARG A 547 7.17 -57.43 21.40
CA ARG A 547 7.47 -57.89 22.74
C ARG A 547 6.72 -57.03 23.76
N LEU A 548 5.87 -57.64 24.56
CA LEU A 548 5.21 -56.95 25.70
C LEU A 548 6.14 -56.98 26.92
N ASP A 549 6.10 -55.88 27.70
CA ASP A 549 6.77 -55.81 28.99
C ASP A 549 6.19 -56.83 29.95
N LYS A 550 7.07 -57.44 30.77
CA LYS A 550 6.71 -58.51 31.66
C LYS A 550 5.70 -58.07 32.73
N ASP A 551 5.93 -56.92 33.35
CA ASP A 551 5.08 -56.40 34.42
C ASP A 551 3.68 -56.03 33.91
N THR A 552 3.60 -55.47 32.70
CA THR A 552 2.35 -55.16 32.00
C THR A 552 1.59 -56.43 31.64
N ALA A 553 2.30 -57.46 31.11
CA ALA A 553 1.68 -58.73 30.82
C ALA A 553 1.18 -59.47 32.07
N ASP A 554 1.98 -59.44 33.15
CA ASP A 554 1.62 -60.10 34.40
C ASP A 554 0.45 -59.37 35.12
N ALA A 555 0.35 -58.05 35.01
CA ALA A 555 -0.79 -57.28 35.57
C ALA A 555 -2.14 -57.67 34.92
N VAL A 556 -2.17 -57.77 33.57
CA VAL A 556 -3.40 -58.15 32.86
C VAL A 556 -3.76 -59.61 33.08
N VAL A 557 -2.79 -60.50 33.25
CA VAL A 557 -3.03 -61.91 33.58
C VAL A 557 -3.68 -62.08 34.94
N LYS A 558 -3.32 -61.22 35.94
CA LYS A 558 -3.92 -61.26 37.30
C LYS A 558 -5.37 -60.83 37.28
N ASP A 559 -5.77 -59.91 36.44
CA ASP A 559 -7.11 -59.33 36.44
C ASP A 559 -8.12 -60.16 35.62
N ASN A 560 -7.66 -60.97 34.64
CA ASN A 560 -8.54 -61.77 33.78
C ASN A 560 -7.88 -63.06 33.28
N MET A 561 -8.23 -64.20 33.84
CA MET A 561 -7.68 -65.52 33.51
C MET A 561 -7.87 -65.94 32.02
N THR A 562 -8.97 -65.53 31.42
CA THR A 562 -9.25 -65.83 30.01
C THR A 562 -8.40 -64.98 29.05
N ALA A 563 -8.20 -63.72 29.39
CA ALA A 563 -7.30 -62.79 28.67
C ALA A 563 -5.83 -63.20 28.91
N GLY A 564 -5.51 -63.76 30.06
CA GLY A 564 -4.16 -64.14 30.45
C GLY A 564 -3.53 -65.20 29.53
N SER A 565 -4.30 -66.15 29.03
CA SER A 565 -3.77 -67.14 28.06
C SER A 565 -3.44 -66.48 26.70
N ALA A 566 -4.24 -65.54 26.24
CA ALA A 566 -4.00 -64.78 25.00
C ALA A 566 -2.78 -63.85 25.11
N ILE A 567 -2.61 -63.21 26.27
CA ILE A 567 -1.49 -62.28 26.50
C ILE A 567 -0.15 -63.00 26.59
N ASN A 568 -0.14 -64.24 27.14
CA ASN A 568 1.06 -65.06 27.12
C ASN A 568 1.57 -65.34 25.68
N TRP A 569 0.68 -65.46 24.70
CA TRP A 569 1.03 -65.57 23.32
C TRP A 569 1.53 -64.24 22.72
N LEU A 570 1.20 -63.11 23.30
CA LEU A 570 1.65 -61.78 22.85
C LEU A 570 2.92 -61.31 23.55
N ARG A 571 3.42 -62.00 24.58
CA ARG A 571 4.69 -61.64 25.28
C ARG A 571 5.87 -61.56 24.32
N TYR A 572 5.94 -62.45 23.34
CA TYR A 572 6.88 -62.41 22.22
C TYR A 572 6.21 -62.99 21.00
N MET A 573 6.06 -62.19 19.98
CA MET A 573 5.42 -62.57 18.71
C MET A 573 6.31 -62.18 17.54
N GLU A 574 6.60 -63.15 16.68
CA GLU A 574 7.24 -62.93 15.39
C GLU A 574 6.14 -62.68 14.34
N ILE A 575 6.01 -61.45 13.87
CA ILE A 575 5.01 -61.03 12.92
C ILE A 575 5.48 -61.36 11.51
N SER A 576 4.81 -62.26 10.84
CA SER A 576 5.06 -62.63 9.45
C SER A 576 4.31 -61.74 8.47
N ARG A 577 3.09 -61.25 8.85
CA ARG A 577 2.24 -60.42 8.03
C ARG A 577 1.46 -59.45 8.89
N SER A 578 1.47 -58.19 8.51
CA SER A 578 0.59 -57.19 9.06
C SER A 578 -0.04 -56.34 7.98
N SER A 579 -1.28 -55.97 8.13
CA SER A 579 -1.95 -55.01 7.28
C SER A 579 -2.86 -54.12 8.15
N THR A 580 -2.65 -52.85 8.09
CA THR A 580 -3.34 -51.85 8.90
C THR A 580 -4.02 -50.85 7.95
N ASN A 581 -5.33 -50.65 8.18
CA ASN A 581 -6.06 -49.56 7.57
C ASN A 581 -6.04 -48.35 8.51
N ILE A 582 -5.83 -47.15 7.96
CA ILE A 582 -5.71 -45.90 8.72
C ILE A 582 -6.61 -44.86 8.11
N ASN A 583 -7.43 -44.24 8.99
CA ASN A 583 -8.19 -43.05 8.64
C ASN A 583 -7.95 -41.97 9.71
N LEU A 584 -7.88 -40.74 9.25
CA LEU A 584 -7.74 -39.56 10.10
C LEU A 584 -8.75 -38.53 9.65
N ASP A 585 -9.61 -38.10 10.51
CA ASP A 585 -10.60 -37.08 10.24
C ASP A 585 -10.08 -35.65 10.54
N ASN A 586 -10.86 -34.64 10.15
CA ASN A 586 -10.53 -33.23 10.38
C ASN A 586 -10.57 -32.79 11.85
N LEU A 587 -11.18 -33.60 12.74
CA LEU A 587 -11.22 -33.38 14.19
C LEU A 587 -10.01 -33.99 14.89
N GLY A 588 -9.14 -34.66 14.12
CA GLY A 588 -7.96 -35.32 14.65
C GLY A 588 -8.19 -36.74 15.14
N LEU A 589 -9.37 -37.33 14.93
CA LEU A 589 -9.63 -38.72 15.29
C LEU A 589 -8.95 -39.65 14.32
N LEU A 590 -7.88 -40.32 14.79
CA LEU A 590 -7.18 -41.38 14.10
C LEU A 590 -7.89 -42.73 14.42
N THR A 591 -8.29 -43.41 13.37
CA THR A 591 -8.83 -44.78 13.46
C THR A 591 -7.87 -45.74 12.76
N MET A 592 -7.44 -46.76 13.50
CA MET A 592 -6.54 -47.80 12.96
C MET A 592 -7.19 -49.17 13.12
N GLN A 593 -7.21 -49.94 12.06
CA GLN A 593 -7.64 -51.35 12.04
C GLN A 593 -6.53 -52.22 11.50
N ALA A 594 -5.91 -53.00 12.37
CA ALA A 594 -4.78 -53.84 12.03
C ALA A 594 -5.12 -55.33 12.12
N ASN A 595 -4.76 -56.05 11.07
CA ASN A 595 -4.79 -57.52 11.03
C ASN A 595 -3.34 -58.01 11.05
N ILE A 596 -2.96 -58.69 12.10
CA ILE A 596 -1.60 -59.12 12.34
C ILE A 596 -1.56 -60.61 12.45
N THR A 597 -0.74 -61.27 11.67
CA THR A 597 -0.50 -62.71 11.73
C THR A 597 0.97 -62.98 12.06
N GLY A 598 1.21 -63.82 13.01
CA GLY A 598 2.56 -64.17 13.43
C GLY A 598 2.62 -65.49 14.18
N THR A 599 3.82 -65.80 14.59
CA THR A 599 4.10 -67.01 15.41
C THR A 599 4.59 -66.60 16.80
N SER A 600 4.13 -67.29 17.82
CA SER A 600 4.64 -67.11 19.17
C SER A 600 4.97 -68.49 19.78
N ARG A 601 5.84 -68.48 20.79
CA ARG A 601 6.22 -69.66 21.55
C ARG A 601 5.84 -69.49 23.01
N VAL A 602 4.99 -70.38 23.53
CA VAL A 602 4.62 -70.44 24.93
C VAL A 602 4.84 -71.86 25.44
N ASP A 603 5.57 -72.03 26.54
CA ASP A 603 5.90 -73.29 27.17
C ASP A 603 6.48 -74.35 26.17
N GLY A 604 7.36 -73.94 25.26
CA GLY A 604 7.97 -74.78 24.29
C GLY A 604 7.11 -75.14 23.05
N LYS A 605 5.87 -74.75 23.01
CA LYS A 605 4.93 -74.95 21.90
C LYS A 605 4.89 -73.71 21.03
N SER A 606 5.09 -73.83 19.72
CA SER A 606 4.87 -72.75 18.76
C SER A 606 3.45 -72.77 18.23
N GLY A 607 2.82 -71.62 18.13
CA GLY A 607 1.48 -71.48 17.56
C GLY A 607 1.34 -70.24 16.71
N THR A 608 0.43 -70.31 15.73
CA THR A 608 0.07 -69.17 14.90
C THR A 608 -0.92 -68.29 15.69
N VAL A 609 -0.61 -67.02 15.76
CA VAL A 609 -1.44 -65.98 16.41
C VAL A 609 -1.98 -65.04 15.34
N ASN A 610 -3.30 -64.89 15.33
CA ASN A 610 -3.99 -63.87 14.52
C ASN A 610 -4.56 -62.83 15.45
N LEU A 611 -4.10 -61.60 15.35
CA LEU A 611 -4.52 -60.44 16.16
C LEU A 611 -5.27 -59.46 15.29
N ASN A 612 -6.52 -59.18 15.65
CA ASN A 612 -7.29 -58.06 15.09
C ASN A 612 -7.27 -56.93 16.12
N TYR A 613 -6.63 -55.87 15.77
CA TYR A 613 -6.46 -54.72 16.65
C TYR A 613 -7.24 -53.53 16.09
N HIS A 614 -8.05 -52.91 16.93
CA HIS A 614 -8.75 -51.65 16.63
C HIS A 614 -8.28 -50.60 17.61
N HIS A 615 -7.92 -49.44 17.11
CA HIS A 615 -7.47 -48.29 17.90
C HIS A 615 -8.10 -47.02 17.40
N GLU A 616 -8.57 -46.23 18.36
CA GLU A 616 -9.07 -44.90 18.13
C GLU A 616 -8.36 -43.93 19.07
N GLU A 617 -7.76 -42.87 18.52
CA GLU A 617 -7.01 -41.89 19.31
C GLU A 617 -7.18 -40.52 18.67
N ASN A 618 -7.35 -39.47 19.51
CA ASN A 618 -7.30 -38.10 19.02
C ASN A 618 -5.86 -37.63 18.98
N ILE A 619 -5.27 -37.63 17.79
CA ILE A 619 -3.87 -37.28 17.60
C ILE A 619 -3.57 -35.79 17.85
N PHE A 620 -4.55 -34.90 17.74
CA PHE A 620 -4.34 -33.48 18.07
C PHE A 620 -4.20 -33.33 19.60
N THR A 621 -4.94 -34.10 20.38
CA THR A 621 -4.78 -34.11 21.83
C THR A 621 -3.45 -34.77 22.22
N LEU A 622 -3.09 -35.85 21.57
CA LEU A 622 -1.80 -36.52 21.76
C LEU A 622 -0.64 -35.56 21.37
N TRP A 623 -0.77 -34.89 20.27
CA TRP A 623 0.21 -33.93 19.79
C TRP A 623 0.39 -32.74 20.73
N ARG A 624 -0.71 -32.21 21.28
CA ARG A 624 -0.66 -31.18 22.34
C ARG A 624 0.09 -31.67 23.59
N SER A 625 -0.13 -32.90 23.97
CA SER A 625 0.57 -33.50 25.11
C SER A 625 2.06 -33.71 24.88
N LEU A 626 2.49 -33.83 23.59
CA LEU A 626 3.86 -33.93 23.17
C LEU A 626 4.49 -32.55 22.89
N ARG A 627 3.81 -31.43 23.20
CA ARG A 627 4.25 -30.03 23.05
C ARG A 627 4.65 -29.57 21.63
N PHE A 628 4.17 -30.26 20.60
CA PHE A 628 4.44 -29.87 19.20
C PHE A 628 3.41 -28.88 18.63
N GLY A 629 2.26 -28.69 19.24
CA GLY A 629 1.04 -28.34 18.54
C GLY A 629 0.50 -26.93 18.68
N ASP A 630 0.80 -26.19 19.74
CA ASP A 630 0.02 -24.98 20.03
C ASP A 630 0.19 -23.89 18.97
N ASN A 631 1.37 -23.77 18.37
CA ASN A 631 1.65 -22.73 17.39
C ASN A 631 1.28 -23.12 15.94
N LEU A 632 1.47 -24.37 15.54
CA LEU A 632 1.10 -24.84 14.21
C LEU A 632 -0.42 -24.94 14.05
N GLN A 633 -1.12 -25.39 15.10
CA GLN A 633 -2.57 -25.45 15.10
C GLN A 633 -3.19 -24.05 15.07
N ALA A 634 -2.73 -23.12 15.91
CA ALA A 634 -3.19 -21.74 15.91
C ALA A 634 -2.90 -21.06 14.55
N TRP A 635 -1.76 -21.34 13.95
CA TRP A 635 -1.42 -20.85 12.61
C TRP A 635 -2.33 -21.46 11.52
N LEU A 636 -2.58 -22.78 11.57
CA LEU A 636 -3.49 -23.48 10.66
C LEU A 636 -4.94 -23.00 10.82
N GLU A 637 -5.41 -22.84 12.07
CA GLU A 637 -6.75 -22.30 12.36
C GLU A 637 -6.93 -20.87 11.88
N GLN A 638 -5.88 -20.05 11.95
CA GLN A 638 -5.90 -18.66 11.49
C GLN A 638 -5.73 -18.51 9.98
N ASN A 639 -4.97 -19.40 9.33
CA ASN A 639 -4.56 -19.26 7.92
C ASN A 639 -5.20 -20.29 6.99
N ALA A 640 -5.78 -21.38 7.50
CA ALA A 640 -6.56 -22.34 6.73
C ALA A 640 -8.02 -21.88 6.55
N ARG A 641 -8.24 -20.62 6.23
CA ARG A 641 -9.55 -20.17 5.73
C ARG A 641 -9.70 -20.71 4.32
N LEU A 642 -10.67 -21.60 4.14
CA LEU A 642 -11.12 -22.05 2.83
C LEU A 642 -11.42 -20.82 1.94
N PRO A 643 -10.97 -20.79 0.69
CA PRO A 643 -11.44 -19.79 -0.26
C PRO A 643 -12.94 -20.02 -0.49
N GLY A 644 -13.80 -19.16 0.03
CA GLY A 644 -15.24 -19.26 -0.15
C GLY A 644 -16.12 -18.50 0.84
N ASN A 645 -15.57 -17.96 1.92
CA ASN A 645 -16.33 -17.20 2.92
C ASN A 645 -15.95 -15.71 3.01
N ASP A 646 -15.57 -15.09 1.91
CA ASP A 646 -15.58 -13.64 1.84
C ASP A 646 -17.00 -13.17 1.54
N CYS A 647 -17.75 -12.87 2.59
CA CYS A 647 -18.96 -12.07 2.44
C CYS A 647 -18.57 -10.69 1.91
N PRO A 648 -19.16 -10.22 0.81
CA PRO A 648 -18.97 -8.84 0.37
C PRO A 648 -19.44 -7.90 1.48
N GLN A 649 -18.61 -6.94 1.84
CA GLN A 649 -18.92 -5.91 2.81
C GLN A 649 -20.28 -5.29 2.49
N GLY A 650 -21.26 -5.46 3.38
CA GLY A 650 -22.57 -4.83 3.30
C GLY A 650 -23.80 -5.74 3.31
N LYS A 651 -23.67 -7.05 3.54
CA LYS A 651 -24.85 -7.91 3.79
C LYS A 651 -24.64 -8.75 5.07
N GLU A 652 -25.56 -8.59 6.00
CA GLU A 652 -25.68 -9.47 7.17
C GLU A 652 -25.83 -10.93 6.69
N CYS A 653 -24.87 -11.75 7.05
CA CYS A 653 -24.93 -13.19 6.83
C CYS A 653 -25.75 -13.78 7.97
N GLU A 654 -26.99 -14.20 7.71
CA GLU A 654 -27.79 -15.00 8.63
C GLU A 654 -27.04 -16.30 8.97
N GLU A 655 -26.75 -16.49 10.24
CA GLU A 655 -26.36 -17.78 10.82
C GLU A 655 -27.49 -18.79 10.57
N LYS A 656 -27.29 -19.75 9.71
CA LYS A 656 -28.08 -20.98 9.72
C LYS A 656 -27.43 -21.96 10.69
N GLN A 657 -28.21 -22.26 11.72
CA GLN A 657 -28.01 -23.31 12.73
C GLN A 657 -27.75 -24.70 12.09
#